data_8dc33919f6180737eb498780484faa79
#
_entry.id   8dc33919f6180737eb498780484faa79
#
_cell.length_a   1.000
_cell.length_b   1.000
_cell.length_c   1.000
_cell.angle_alpha   90.00
_cell.angle_beta   90.00
_cell.angle_gamma   90.00
#
_symmetry.space_group_name_H-M   'P 1'
#
loop_
_entity.id
_entity.type
_entity.pdbx_description
1 polymer ?
#
loop_
_entity_poly.entity_id
_entity_poly.type
_entity_poly.pdbx_seq_one_letter_code
_entity_poly.pdbx_strand_id
1 'polypeptide(L)'
;VKDIALIFDIKDLQTLSANGKLDADFNIKSDLKTVKSNGYLKVPNADVYYGLYKIGVDKINADVSLANNNIDIKNIGFTILNQPLKLYGTVTSDAVSDLHLTASNLSLKGLLVAAGQAALMKDNQVSSGTISMKADIQGKLDKINPVINLNMNNINIKNVPASTSVIAPATALNITSDGKTFGGQAKCSNVKIINPAAKVSIPSVNAQIKENEIVISQTPVTIEKIKTTVSGKITNYLTEKIGLNFVTTGDIKSTLAGDVNIAKQTLNLTYATNELSTIIIPMFDKSKMSFTGNIKIIDSMLNPVLKGSINIPSLNIPEVPVSMTNTDIKLDGHILKGNGSVQKLTSGGIVAENLTGDFSLKGDNFYLNNVKGNAFNGKVGGNIVYNISNAKTGVEFSGSGLNAERAIYGAVGIKNALSGTLGFDTKLSLIAADYNEMMKSLKGNLSFNIKNGSFGEVGRLDKYLQANNIMTNVLLKSTTTSIINSIAVMDTAKFDYLDGKMTFKNGWADIHPMKSSGKLLAYYITGKYNLLNGTTNVVVLGRMDAQLVAKLGPLGQLSANKLLSYIPKFGTATAKIVEALTTNPKGENTSAIPALTSGSTSYEDFKVVFNGGLESKSAVKSFKWLTTVDVSAIENKTLKDSVKDIKSSVGKDVTNTVNSTVNSVKDVVTTSKEQWNATKEDWNATKDQFKNSAEEIKNLFKKKETTPVESTAPAASTAVENAVTESSAAE
;
A
#
# COMPACT_ATOMS: atom_id res chain seq x y z
N VAL A 1 2.74 -61.24 -24.98
CA VAL A 1 3.48 -60.88 -23.71
C VAL A 1 2.75 -61.50 -22.51
N LYS A 2 1.44 -61.34 -22.44
CA LYS A 2 0.61 -61.88 -21.33
C LYS A 2 0.73 -63.40 -21.28
N ASP A 3 0.67 -64.08 -22.42
CA ASP A 3 0.80 -65.51 -22.52
C ASP A 3 2.25 -66.01 -22.16
N ILE A 4 3.27 -65.22 -22.50
CA ILE A 4 4.64 -65.48 -22.07
C ILE A 4 4.80 -65.32 -20.57
N ALA A 5 4.18 -64.30 -19.96
CA ALA A 5 4.16 -64.08 -18.51
C ALA A 5 3.48 -65.22 -17.76
N LEU A 6 2.42 -65.80 -18.33
CA LEU A 6 1.75 -67.00 -17.79
C LEU A 6 2.59 -68.25 -17.92
N ILE A 7 3.27 -68.47 -19.04
CA ILE A 7 4.14 -69.62 -19.29
C ILE A 7 5.34 -69.66 -18.34
N PHE A 8 5.91 -68.51 -17.99
CA PHE A 8 7.10 -68.39 -17.15
C PHE A 8 6.80 -67.97 -15.70
N ASP A 9 5.50 -67.92 -15.30
CA ASP A 9 5.02 -67.54 -13.96
C ASP A 9 5.62 -66.22 -13.45
N ILE A 10 5.81 -65.24 -14.33
CA ILE A 10 6.33 -63.93 -13.98
C ILE A 10 5.15 -63.09 -13.49
N LYS A 11 4.91 -63.09 -12.15
CA LYS A 11 3.78 -62.38 -11.51
C LYS A 11 3.71 -60.90 -11.83
N ASP A 12 4.84 -60.24 -11.90
CA ASP A 12 4.90 -58.79 -12.17
C ASP A 12 4.51 -58.45 -13.63
N LEU A 13 4.61 -59.38 -14.57
CA LEU A 13 4.18 -59.19 -15.94
C LEU A 13 2.69 -59.50 -16.17
N GLN A 14 1.98 -60.09 -15.20
CA GLN A 14 0.54 -60.42 -15.32
C GLN A 14 -0.33 -59.12 -15.37
N THR A 15 0.17 -58.03 -14.90
CA THR A 15 -0.50 -56.71 -14.99
C THR A 15 -0.20 -55.96 -16.30
N LEU A 16 0.59 -56.60 -17.19
CA LEU A 16 1.00 -56.02 -18.47
C LEU A 16 -0.05 -56.37 -19.54
N SER A 17 -0.55 -55.37 -20.23
CA SER A 17 -1.31 -55.53 -21.46
C SER A 17 -0.47 -55.11 -22.63
N ALA A 18 -0.29 -55.99 -23.63
CA ALA A 18 0.52 -55.69 -24.82
C ALA A 18 -0.23 -56.10 -26.09
N ASN A 19 -0.07 -55.29 -27.12
CA ASN A 19 -0.57 -55.53 -28.46
C ASN A 19 0.55 -55.23 -29.45
N GLY A 20 0.80 -56.09 -30.46
CA GLY A 20 1.82 -55.90 -31.45
C GLY A 20 2.24 -57.19 -32.16
N LYS A 21 3.21 -57.06 -33.08
CA LYS A 21 3.81 -58.17 -33.81
C LYS A 21 5.21 -58.43 -33.29
N LEU A 22 5.51 -59.71 -33.15
CA LEU A 22 6.83 -60.23 -32.77
C LEU A 22 7.37 -61.08 -33.92
N ASP A 23 8.61 -60.86 -34.33
CA ASP A 23 9.35 -61.67 -35.24
C ASP A 23 10.63 -62.16 -34.50
N ALA A 24 10.77 -63.46 -34.31
CA ALA A 24 11.86 -64.02 -33.54
C ALA A 24 12.31 -65.38 -34.12
N ASP A 25 13.59 -65.60 -34.19
CA ASP A 25 14.19 -66.83 -34.54
C ASP A 25 15.35 -67.15 -33.58
N PHE A 26 15.26 -68.26 -32.89
CA PHE A 26 16.30 -68.70 -31.94
C PHE A 26 16.75 -70.11 -32.20
N ASN A 27 18.06 -70.28 -32.32
CA ASN A 27 18.72 -71.59 -32.40
C ASN A 27 19.44 -71.82 -31.08
N ILE A 28 18.99 -72.83 -30.35
CA ILE A 28 19.57 -73.25 -29.08
C ILE A 28 20.23 -74.62 -29.23
N LYS A 29 21.53 -74.68 -28.94
CA LYS A 29 22.33 -75.91 -28.94
C LYS A 29 22.81 -76.14 -27.52
N SER A 30 22.63 -77.39 -27.04
CA SER A 30 23.12 -77.82 -25.76
C SER A 30 23.84 -79.15 -25.87
N ASP A 31 24.95 -79.28 -25.15
CA ASP A 31 25.69 -80.51 -24.95
C ASP A 31 25.46 -81.07 -23.52
N LEU A 32 24.37 -80.64 -22.84
CA LEU A 32 24.03 -80.96 -21.49
C LEU A 32 24.89 -80.33 -20.38
N LYS A 33 26.03 -79.73 -20.77
CA LYS A 33 26.94 -79.02 -19.89
C LYS A 33 26.91 -77.50 -20.18
N THR A 34 26.83 -77.17 -21.46
CA THR A 34 26.76 -75.79 -21.91
C THR A 34 25.58 -75.60 -22.84
N VAL A 35 24.97 -74.42 -22.77
CA VAL A 35 23.88 -73.97 -23.66
C VAL A 35 24.44 -72.80 -24.48
N LYS A 36 24.38 -72.90 -25.79
CA LYS A 36 24.70 -71.80 -26.73
C LYS A 36 23.44 -71.42 -27.47
N SER A 37 23.09 -70.18 -27.40
CA SER A 37 21.94 -69.62 -28.08
C SER A 37 22.35 -68.52 -29.03
N ASN A 38 21.77 -68.53 -30.20
CA ASN A 38 21.90 -67.49 -31.22
C ASN A 38 20.53 -67.21 -31.81
N GLY A 39 20.32 -66.01 -32.23
CA GLY A 39 19.04 -65.63 -32.82
C GLY A 39 18.82 -64.18 -32.89
N TYR A 40 17.57 -63.80 -33.14
CA TYR A 40 17.13 -62.43 -33.12
C TYR A 40 15.71 -62.31 -32.62
N LEU A 41 15.39 -61.12 -32.10
CA LEU A 41 14.06 -60.68 -31.76
C LEU A 41 13.83 -59.35 -32.40
N LYS A 42 12.80 -59.22 -33.21
CA LYS A 42 12.36 -57.96 -33.83
C LYS A 42 10.90 -57.69 -33.49
N VAL A 43 10.65 -56.49 -33.02
CA VAL A 43 9.32 -55.96 -32.77
C VAL A 43 9.13 -54.73 -33.64
N PRO A 44 8.50 -54.84 -34.80
CA PRO A 44 8.36 -53.69 -35.71
C PRO A 44 7.42 -52.60 -35.17
N ASN A 45 6.41 -52.98 -34.40
CA ASN A 45 5.52 -52.07 -33.73
C ASN A 45 4.72 -52.81 -32.65
N ALA A 46 4.74 -52.33 -31.42
CA ALA A 46 3.92 -52.84 -30.35
C ALA A 46 3.56 -51.71 -29.36
N ASP A 47 2.47 -51.93 -28.64
CA ASP A 47 2.01 -51.06 -27.55
C ASP A 47 1.93 -51.88 -26.29
N VAL A 48 2.44 -51.36 -25.18
CA VAL A 48 2.48 -52.02 -23.86
C VAL A 48 1.95 -51.07 -22.82
N TYR A 49 1.00 -51.57 -22.01
CA TYR A 49 0.41 -50.81 -20.90
C TYR A 49 0.72 -51.50 -19.58
N TYR A 50 1.31 -50.79 -18.64
CA TYR A 50 1.65 -51.29 -17.32
C TYR A 50 0.70 -50.72 -16.25
N GLY A 51 0.12 -51.63 -15.43
CA GLY A 51 -1.15 -51.45 -14.71
C GLY A 51 -1.27 -50.36 -13.67
N LEU A 52 -0.25 -50.09 -12.83
CA LEU A 52 -0.42 -49.13 -11.71
C LEU A 52 -0.47 -47.67 -12.12
N TYR A 53 0.21 -47.29 -13.18
CA TYR A 53 0.35 -45.88 -13.61
C TYR A 53 -0.34 -45.56 -14.94
N LYS A 54 -0.96 -46.56 -15.61
CA LYS A 54 -1.52 -46.44 -16.98
C LYS A 54 -0.57 -45.74 -17.98
N ILE A 55 0.74 -45.92 -17.80
CA ILE A 55 1.74 -45.40 -18.73
C ILE A 55 1.75 -46.31 -19.94
N GLY A 56 1.24 -45.85 -21.08
CA GLY A 56 1.33 -46.56 -22.33
C GLY A 56 2.74 -46.35 -22.91
N VAL A 57 3.41 -47.45 -23.22
CA VAL A 57 4.61 -47.49 -24.06
C VAL A 57 4.14 -47.88 -25.46
N ASP A 58 4.19 -46.94 -26.40
CA ASP A 58 3.67 -47.13 -27.75
C ASP A 58 4.81 -47.19 -28.77
N LYS A 59 4.50 -47.70 -29.98
CA LYS A 59 5.40 -47.72 -31.12
C LYS A 59 6.74 -48.40 -30.80
N ILE A 60 6.70 -49.44 -30.03
CA ILE A 60 7.93 -50.21 -29.73
C ILE A 60 8.48 -50.79 -31.00
N ASN A 61 9.71 -50.44 -31.30
CA ASN A 61 10.51 -51.03 -32.39
C ASN A 61 11.80 -51.61 -31.77
N ALA A 62 11.94 -52.91 -31.81
CA ALA A 62 13.08 -53.58 -31.20
C ALA A 62 13.86 -54.40 -32.26
N ASP A 63 15.18 -54.28 -32.23
CA ASP A 63 16.13 -55.10 -32.96
C ASP A 63 17.17 -55.62 -31.95
N VAL A 64 17.05 -56.86 -31.62
CA VAL A 64 17.88 -57.55 -30.62
C VAL A 64 18.47 -58.81 -31.27
N SER A 65 19.74 -59.01 -31.10
CA SER A 65 20.44 -60.25 -31.55
C SER A 65 20.97 -60.99 -30.33
N LEU A 66 21.04 -62.27 -30.47
CA LEU A 66 21.60 -63.20 -29.50
C LEU A 66 22.75 -63.96 -30.15
N ALA A 67 23.97 -63.89 -29.58
CA ALA A 67 25.14 -64.55 -30.05
C ALA A 67 25.94 -65.17 -28.90
N ASN A 68 26.08 -66.48 -28.89
CA ASN A 68 26.78 -67.24 -27.82
C ASN A 68 26.30 -66.87 -26.43
N ASN A 69 24.95 -66.77 -26.24
CA ASN A 69 24.28 -66.37 -25.03
C ASN A 69 24.47 -64.88 -24.65
N ASN A 70 25.16 -64.09 -25.44
CA ASN A 70 25.19 -62.65 -25.23
C ASN A 70 24.05 -61.94 -25.99
N ILE A 71 23.35 -61.10 -25.36
CA ILE A 71 22.26 -60.28 -25.93
C ILE A 71 22.89 -58.96 -26.41
N ASP A 72 22.74 -58.68 -27.70
CA ASP A 72 23.10 -57.40 -28.29
C ASP A 72 21.82 -56.67 -28.67
N ILE A 73 21.51 -55.60 -27.95
CA ILE A 73 20.39 -54.73 -28.19
C ILE A 73 20.86 -53.60 -29.11
N LYS A 74 20.64 -53.77 -30.40
CA LYS A 74 21.00 -52.73 -31.38
C LYS A 74 20.15 -51.51 -31.24
N ASN A 75 18.85 -51.74 -31.00
CA ASN A 75 17.88 -50.66 -30.78
C ASN A 75 16.59 -51.24 -30.19
N ILE A 76 16.13 -50.66 -29.10
CA ILE A 76 14.74 -50.71 -28.67
C ILE A 76 14.26 -49.30 -28.62
N GLY A 77 13.60 -48.82 -29.70
CA GLY A 77 12.94 -47.55 -29.77
C GLY A 77 11.48 -47.66 -29.28
N PHE A 78 11.04 -46.73 -28.49
CA PHE A 78 9.65 -46.70 -28.03
C PHE A 78 9.21 -45.24 -27.74
N THR A 79 7.94 -45.03 -27.63
CA THR A 79 7.40 -43.75 -27.21
C THR A 79 6.64 -43.88 -25.91
N ILE A 80 6.80 -42.87 -25.05
CA ILE A 80 5.94 -42.66 -23.90
C ILE A 80 5.20 -41.37 -24.16
N LEU A 81 3.87 -41.43 -24.28
CA LEU A 81 3.03 -40.28 -24.68
C LEU A 81 3.52 -39.57 -25.95
N ASN A 82 3.80 -40.35 -27.01
CA ASN A 82 4.36 -39.88 -28.26
C ASN A 82 5.76 -39.25 -28.15
N GLN A 83 6.51 -39.48 -27.07
CA GLN A 83 7.84 -38.96 -26.88
C GLN A 83 8.87 -40.07 -27.02
N PRO A 84 9.83 -39.99 -27.94
CA PRO A 84 10.70 -41.08 -28.29
C PRO A 84 11.81 -41.30 -27.26
N LEU A 85 12.01 -42.54 -26.88
CA LEU A 85 13.15 -43.07 -26.12
C LEU A 85 13.82 -44.17 -26.90
N LYS A 86 15.12 -44.37 -26.62
CA LYS A 86 15.92 -45.40 -27.24
C LYS A 86 16.79 -46.11 -26.21
N LEU A 87 16.68 -47.45 -26.16
CA LEU A 87 17.55 -48.33 -25.38
C LEU A 87 18.44 -49.13 -26.32
N TYR A 88 19.74 -49.23 -26.04
CA TYR A 88 20.70 -50.03 -26.76
C TYR A 88 21.82 -50.49 -25.82
N GLY A 89 22.60 -51.49 -26.23
CA GLY A 89 23.72 -52.03 -25.45
C GLY A 89 23.75 -53.55 -25.44
N THR A 90 24.44 -54.11 -24.46
CA THR A 90 24.70 -55.54 -24.39
C THR A 90 24.37 -56.11 -23.01
N VAL A 91 23.98 -57.41 -22.99
CA VAL A 91 23.91 -58.20 -21.77
C VAL A 91 24.66 -59.51 -22.05
N THR A 92 25.68 -59.79 -21.23
CA THR A 92 26.51 -60.97 -21.40
C THR A 92 25.83 -62.25 -20.90
N SER A 93 26.37 -63.42 -21.25
CA SER A 93 25.94 -64.74 -20.75
C SER A 93 25.96 -64.83 -19.22
N ASP A 94 26.80 -64.04 -18.53
CA ASP A 94 26.94 -64.04 -17.10
C ASP A 94 25.99 -62.97 -16.48
N ALA A 95 25.01 -62.56 -17.27
CA ALA A 95 23.99 -61.54 -16.89
C ALA A 95 24.58 -60.16 -16.49
N VAL A 96 25.76 -59.79 -17.06
CA VAL A 96 26.33 -58.47 -16.89
C VAL A 96 25.80 -57.57 -18.01
N SER A 97 25.20 -56.48 -17.62
CA SER A 97 24.61 -55.49 -18.53
C SER A 97 25.53 -54.29 -18.75
N ASP A 98 25.54 -53.80 -19.98
CA ASP A 98 26.04 -52.47 -20.39
C ASP A 98 24.97 -51.84 -21.31
N LEU A 99 23.98 -51.22 -20.71
CA LEU A 99 22.79 -50.69 -21.40
C LEU A 99 22.77 -49.17 -21.34
N HIS A 100 22.33 -48.57 -22.43
CA HIS A 100 22.23 -47.14 -22.58
C HIS A 100 20.76 -46.76 -22.95
N LEU A 101 20.11 -46.01 -22.10
CA LEU A 101 18.80 -45.45 -22.38
C LEU A 101 18.95 -43.94 -22.69
N THR A 102 18.48 -43.54 -23.85
CA THR A 102 18.55 -42.14 -24.27
C THR A 102 17.17 -41.59 -24.64
N ALA A 103 16.96 -40.34 -24.34
CA ALA A 103 15.80 -39.57 -24.78
C ALA A 103 16.22 -38.13 -25.05
N SER A 104 15.70 -37.54 -26.11
CA SER A 104 16.03 -36.16 -26.48
C SER A 104 14.76 -35.33 -26.64
N ASN A 105 14.79 -34.13 -26.06
CA ASN A 105 13.74 -33.13 -26.23
C ASN A 105 12.33 -33.61 -25.83
N LEU A 106 12.23 -34.47 -24.81
CA LEU A 106 10.94 -34.84 -24.23
C LEU A 106 10.20 -33.60 -23.69
N SER A 107 8.93 -33.49 -24.02
CA SER A 107 8.11 -32.37 -23.49
C SER A 107 7.84 -32.57 -22.01
N LEU A 108 8.23 -31.61 -21.18
CA LEU A 108 7.91 -31.62 -19.75
C LEU A 108 6.39 -31.73 -19.51
N LYS A 109 5.61 -31.00 -20.27
CA LYS A 109 4.12 -31.09 -20.21
C LYS A 109 3.62 -32.48 -20.50
N GLY A 110 4.16 -33.11 -21.55
CA GLY A 110 3.79 -34.48 -21.94
C GLY A 110 4.10 -35.47 -20.82
N LEU A 111 5.30 -35.38 -20.23
CA LEU A 111 5.71 -36.28 -19.14
C LEU A 111 4.88 -36.13 -17.87
N LEU A 112 4.51 -34.89 -17.50
CA LEU A 112 3.64 -34.65 -16.35
C LEU A 112 2.23 -35.23 -16.56
N VAL A 113 1.68 -35.13 -17.76
CA VAL A 113 0.43 -35.78 -18.13
C VAL A 113 0.56 -37.29 -18.03
N ALA A 114 1.68 -37.85 -18.52
CA ALA A 114 1.98 -39.28 -18.43
C ALA A 114 2.02 -39.82 -17.02
N ALA A 115 2.68 -39.05 -16.15
CA ALA A 115 2.82 -39.41 -14.75
C ALA A 115 1.52 -39.27 -13.94
N GLY A 116 0.37 -39.07 -14.60
CA GLY A 116 -0.92 -38.89 -13.93
C GLY A 116 -1.08 -37.57 -13.18
N GLN A 117 -0.17 -36.62 -13.39
CA GLN A 117 -0.14 -35.33 -12.69
C GLN A 117 -1.05 -34.27 -13.35
N ALA A 118 -2.07 -34.68 -14.09
CA ALA A 118 -3.02 -33.77 -14.76
C ALA A 118 -3.75 -32.83 -13.76
N ALA A 119 -3.99 -33.29 -12.54
CA ALA A 119 -4.58 -32.47 -11.48
C ALA A 119 -3.68 -31.28 -11.10
N LEU A 120 -2.36 -31.47 -11.02
CA LEU A 120 -1.41 -30.38 -10.78
C LEU A 120 -1.38 -29.36 -11.90
N MET A 121 -1.73 -29.77 -13.12
CA MET A 121 -1.72 -28.89 -14.30
C MET A 121 -2.97 -28.03 -14.44
N LYS A 122 -4.01 -28.27 -13.64
CA LYS A 122 -5.21 -27.43 -13.63
C LYS A 122 -4.86 -25.99 -13.25
N ASP A 123 -4.03 -25.85 -12.24
CA ASP A 123 -3.61 -24.54 -11.71
C ASP A 123 -2.20 -24.13 -12.19
N ASN A 124 -1.40 -25.10 -12.69
CA ASN A 124 -0.05 -24.89 -13.16
C ASN A 124 0.05 -25.10 -14.67
N GLN A 125 0.16 -24.04 -15.42
CA GLN A 125 0.35 -24.08 -16.87
C GLN A 125 1.83 -24.25 -17.20
N VAL A 126 2.21 -25.39 -17.79
CA VAL A 126 3.54 -25.60 -18.36
C VAL A 126 3.56 -24.99 -19.76
N SER A 127 4.17 -23.80 -19.88
CA SER A 127 4.25 -23.07 -21.14
C SER A 127 5.33 -23.61 -22.05
N SER A 128 6.46 -24.05 -21.48
CA SER A 128 7.58 -24.66 -22.17
C SER A 128 8.41 -25.54 -21.23
N GLY A 129 9.26 -26.35 -21.79
CA GLY A 129 10.22 -27.20 -21.09
C GLY A 129 10.49 -28.47 -21.86
N THR A 130 11.78 -28.76 -22.05
CA THR A 130 12.23 -30.00 -22.67
C THR A 130 13.18 -30.72 -21.72
N ILE A 131 13.16 -32.06 -21.77
CA ILE A 131 14.03 -32.94 -20.99
C ILE A 131 14.79 -33.83 -21.96
N SER A 132 16.11 -33.87 -21.82
CA SER A 132 16.96 -34.86 -22.44
C SER A 132 17.54 -35.75 -21.35
N MET A 133 17.53 -37.06 -21.59
CA MET A 133 17.97 -38.04 -20.63
C MET A 133 19.02 -38.96 -21.27
N LYS A 134 20.05 -39.26 -20.50
CA LYS A 134 20.98 -40.34 -20.76
C LYS A 134 21.11 -41.19 -19.50
N ALA A 135 20.80 -42.46 -19.57
CA ALA A 135 21.03 -43.41 -18.48
C ALA A 135 21.96 -44.50 -18.95
N ASP A 136 23.08 -44.65 -18.26
CA ASP A 136 24.03 -45.73 -18.43
C ASP A 136 23.77 -46.75 -17.30
N ILE A 137 23.40 -47.98 -17.67
CA ILE A 137 22.99 -49.02 -16.75
C ILE A 137 23.98 -50.17 -16.86
N GLN A 138 24.88 -50.25 -15.88
CA GLN A 138 25.99 -51.24 -15.87
C GLN A 138 25.91 -52.13 -14.65
N GLY A 139 26.45 -53.34 -14.79
CA GLY A 139 26.56 -54.31 -13.71
C GLY A 139 25.77 -55.59 -13.95
N LYS A 140 25.77 -56.49 -12.98
CA LYS A 140 24.91 -57.69 -13.03
C LYS A 140 23.45 -57.31 -12.95
N LEU A 141 22.58 -58.03 -13.69
CA LEU A 141 21.13 -57.72 -13.72
C LEU A 141 20.45 -57.76 -12.34
N ASP A 142 21.02 -58.53 -11.40
CA ASP A 142 20.57 -58.55 -9.99
C ASP A 142 21.17 -57.44 -9.15
N LYS A 143 22.18 -56.70 -9.65
CA LYS A 143 22.84 -55.60 -8.99
C LYS A 143 23.36 -54.58 -10.02
N ILE A 144 22.44 -53.87 -10.62
CA ILE A 144 22.73 -52.82 -11.60
C ILE A 144 23.13 -51.51 -10.91
N ASN A 145 24.06 -50.78 -11.54
CA ASN A 145 24.51 -49.46 -11.09
C ASN A 145 24.16 -48.40 -12.17
N PRO A 146 22.97 -47.85 -12.16
CA PRO A 146 22.58 -46.84 -13.13
C PRO A 146 23.22 -45.49 -12.83
N VAL A 147 23.67 -44.82 -13.88
CA VAL A 147 24.07 -43.41 -13.88
C VAL A 147 23.12 -42.66 -14.81
N ILE A 148 22.25 -41.81 -14.23
CA ILE A 148 21.24 -41.13 -14.99
C ILE A 148 21.56 -39.62 -15.04
N ASN A 149 21.70 -39.11 -16.25
CA ASN A 149 21.92 -37.70 -16.53
C ASN A 149 20.67 -37.14 -17.18
N LEU A 150 20.04 -36.14 -16.51
CA LEU A 150 18.90 -35.40 -17.03
C LEU A 150 19.30 -33.96 -17.26
N ASN A 151 19.01 -33.45 -18.45
CA ASN A 151 19.17 -32.05 -18.79
C ASN A 151 17.80 -31.50 -19.15
N MET A 152 17.34 -30.54 -18.34
CA MET A 152 16.07 -29.86 -18.56
C MET A 152 16.35 -28.43 -19.03
N ASN A 153 15.73 -28.05 -20.14
CA ASN A 153 15.94 -26.73 -20.75
C ASN A 153 14.65 -25.98 -20.92
N ASN A 154 14.73 -24.66 -20.83
CA ASN A 154 13.65 -23.71 -21.10
C ASN A 154 12.36 -23.99 -20.31
N ILE A 155 12.53 -24.43 -19.06
CA ILE A 155 11.38 -24.66 -18.18
C ILE A 155 10.69 -23.32 -17.90
N ASN A 156 9.38 -23.26 -18.20
CA ASN A 156 8.53 -22.13 -17.86
C ASN A 156 7.18 -22.68 -17.39
N ILE A 157 6.93 -22.51 -16.10
CA ILE A 157 5.71 -22.96 -15.42
C ILE A 157 5.04 -21.75 -14.80
N LYS A 158 3.76 -21.57 -15.06
CA LYS A 158 2.94 -20.50 -14.51
C LYS A 158 1.85 -21.08 -13.60
N ASN A 159 1.87 -20.71 -12.34
CA ASN A 159 0.74 -20.92 -11.44
C ASN A 159 -0.29 -19.81 -11.66
N VAL A 160 -1.48 -20.18 -12.14
CA VAL A 160 -2.53 -19.22 -12.52
C VAL A 160 -3.16 -18.54 -11.29
N PRO A 161 -3.60 -19.26 -10.26
CA PRO A 161 -4.18 -18.68 -9.06
C PRO A 161 -3.24 -17.67 -8.37
N ALA A 162 -1.96 -18.03 -8.23
CA ALA A 162 -0.96 -17.17 -7.59
C ALA A 162 -0.36 -16.13 -8.55
N SER A 163 -0.72 -16.13 -9.82
CA SER A 163 -0.10 -15.29 -10.87
C SER A 163 1.42 -15.36 -10.89
N THR A 164 2.00 -16.52 -10.51
CA THR A 164 3.44 -16.72 -10.33
C THR A 164 4.00 -17.53 -11.49
N SER A 165 5.11 -17.08 -12.07
CA SER A 165 5.83 -17.82 -13.11
C SER A 165 7.22 -18.23 -12.60
N VAL A 166 7.60 -19.49 -12.84
CA VAL A 166 8.94 -20.02 -12.57
C VAL A 166 9.61 -20.31 -13.90
N ILE A 167 10.75 -19.70 -14.13
CA ILE A 167 11.56 -19.84 -15.34
C ILE A 167 12.91 -20.42 -14.94
N ALA A 168 13.28 -21.57 -15.48
CA ALA A 168 14.57 -22.20 -15.30
C ALA A 168 15.15 -22.56 -16.67
N PRO A 169 16.08 -21.76 -17.22
CA PRO A 169 16.63 -21.96 -18.56
C PRO A 169 17.42 -23.26 -18.70
N ALA A 170 18.16 -23.66 -17.68
CA ALA A 170 18.97 -24.87 -17.69
C ALA A 170 19.00 -25.53 -16.31
N THR A 171 18.69 -26.81 -16.26
CA THR A 171 18.77 -27.65 -15.06
C THR A 171 19.42 -28.96 -15.45
N ALA A 172 20.53 -29.31 -14.78
CA ALA A 172 21.20 -30.58 -14.92
C ALA A 172 21.02 -31.41 -13.65
N LEU A 173 20.66 -32.64 -13.80
CA LEU A 173 20.51 -33.62 -12.72
C LEU A 173 21.32 -34.86 -13.06
N ASN A 174 22.23 -35.25 -12.18
CA ASN A 174 22.98 -36.48 -12.25
C ASN A 174 22.58 -37.38 -11.07
N ILE A 175 22.11 -38.58 -11.33
CA ILE A 175 21.72 -39.55 -10.32
C ILE A 175 22.58 -40.83 -10.55
N THR A 176 23.10 -41.35 -9.46
CA THR A 176 23.83 -42.62 -9.43
C THR A 176 23.21 -43.54 -8.40
N SER A 177 23.27 -44.85 -8.67
CA SER A 177 22.83 -45.85 -7.68
C SER A 177 23.86 -46.99 -7.63
N ASP A 178 23.95 -47.63 -6.48
CA ASP A 178 24.74 -48.87 -6.27
C ASP A 178 23.82 -50.11 -6.24
N GLY A 179 22.61 -49.97 -6.71
CA GLY A 179 21.58 -51.00 -6.68
C GLY A 179 20.84 -51.16 -5.34
N LYS A 180 21.28 -50.50 -4.28
CA LYS A 180 20.60 -50.46 -2.97
C LYS A 180 20.18 -49.05 -2.57
N THR A 181 21.06 -48.10 -2.77
CA THR A 181 20.86 -46.70 -2.50
C THR A 181 21.08 -45.87 -3.76
N PHE A 182 20.52 -44.68 -3.78
CA PHE A 182 20.82 -43.72 -4.84
C PHE A 182 21.23 -42.37 -4.27
N GLY A 183 21.99 -41.66 -5.07
CA GLY A 183 22.42 -40.31 -4.76
C GLY A 183 22.69 -39.54 -6.04
N GLY A 184 23.02 -38.25 -5.88
CA GLY A 184 23.32 -37.46 -7.06
C GLY A 184 23.50 -35.98 -6.76
N GLN A 185 23.53 -35.21 -7.85
CA GLN A 185 23.69 -33.78 -7.80
C GLN A 185 22.71 -33.13 -8.77
N ALA A 186 22.14 -32.02 -8.36
CA ALA A 186 21.35 -31.16 -9.22
C ALA A 186 21.98 -29.77 -9.28
N LYS A 187 22.04 -29.23 -10.50
CA LYS A 187 22.46 -27.85 -10.73
C LYS A 187 21.42 -27.13 -11.58
N CYS A 188 20.94 -26.04 -11.10
CA CYS A 188 19.98 -25.18 -11.82
C CYS A 188 20.60 -23.79 -11.99
N SER A 189 20.49 -23.20 -13.17
CA SER A 189 21.11 -21.91 -13.48
C SER A 189 20.07 -20.89 -13.91
N ASN A 190 20.27 -19.63 -13.47
CA ASN A 190 19.45 -18.47 -13.87
C ASN A 190 17.95 -18.63 -13.63
N VAL A 191 17.58 -19.22 -12.49
CA VAL A 191 16.16 -19.35 -12.11
C VAL A 191 15.58 -18.01 -11.82
N LYS A 192 14.40 -17.75 -12.38
CA LYS A 192 13.61 -16.55 -12.11
C LYS A 192 12.22 -16.95 -11.63
N ILE A 193 11.78 -16.36 -10.55
CA ILE A 193 10.40 -16.45 -10.07
C ILE A 193 9.79 -15.06 -10.19
N ILE A 194 8.73 -14.96 -10.95
CA ILE A 194 8.05 -13.69 -11.24
C ILE A 194 6.65 -13.77 -10.66
N ASN A 195 6.40 -12.93 -9.67
CA ASN A 195 5.09 -12.73 -9.03
C ASN A 195 4.76 -11.24 -9.06
N PRO A 196 3.49 -10.83 -9.13
CA PRO A 196 3.11 -9.41 -9.05
C PRO A 196 3.70 -8.67 -7.84
N ALA A 197 3.86 -9.36 -6.71
CA ALA A 197 4.39 -8.77 -5.48
C ALA A 197 5.92 -8.67 -5.44
N ALA A 198 6.65 -9.56 -6.14
CA ALA A 198 8.12 -9.58 -6.12
C ALA A 198 8.71 -10.39 -7.26
N LYS A 199 9.91 -9.99 -7.71
CA LYS A 199 10.75 -10.76 -8.65
C LYS A 199 11.91 -11.37 -7.90
N VAL A 200 12.08 -12.70 -8.04
CA VAL A 200 13.18 -13.44 -7.44
C VAL A 200 14.12 -13.91 -8.53
N SER A 201 15.40 -13.68 -8.35
CA SER A 201 16.47 -14.15 -9.24
C SER A 201 17.44 -15.00 -8.44
N ILE A 202 17.74 -16.20 -8.97
CA ILE A 202 18.66 -17.16 -8.38
C ILE A 202 19.67 -17.53 -9.48
N PRO A 203 20.89 -17.00 -9.42
CA PRO A 203 21.90 -17.23 -10.46
C PRO A 203 22.26 -18.71 -10.61
N SER A 204 22.39 -19.42 -9.50
CA SER A 204 22.68 -20.86 -9.52
C SER A 204 22.20 -21.51 -8.23
N VAL A 205 21.61 -22.69 -8.36
CA VAL A 205 21.26 -23.59 -7.25
C VAL A 205 22.10 -24.86 -7.43
N ASN A 206 22.83 -25.28 -6.40
CA ASN A 206 23.50 -26.57 -6.36
C ASN A 206 22.87 -27.38 -5.19
N ALA A 207 22.47 -28.59 -5.51
CA ALA A 207 21.88 -29.50 -4.53
C ALA A 207 22.54 -30.87 -4.60
N GLN A 208 22.77 -31.47 -3.46
CA GLN A 208 23.17 -32.85 -3.31
C GLN A 208 21.94 -33.69 -3.00
N ILE A 209 21.73 -34.73 -3.80
CA ILE A 209 20.60 -35.66 -3.62
C ILE A 209 21.13 -36.89 -2.92
N LYS A 210 20.43 -37.31 -1.88
CA LYS A 210 20.59 -38.57 -1.18
C LYS A 210 19.25 -39.26 -1.09
N GLU A 211 19.22 -40.53 -0.75
CA GLU A 211 17.98 -41.32 -0.74
C GLU A 211 16.79 -40.66 -0.06
N ASN A 212 16.99 -40.04 1.10
CA ASN A 212 15.92 -39.42 1.89
C ASN A 212 16.06 -37.92 2.08
N GLU A 213 17.12 -37.30 1.54
CA GLU A 213 17.31 -35.87 1.69
C GLU A 213 17.90 -35.21 0.43
N ILE A 214 17.49 -33.97 0.19
CA ILE A 214 18.16 -33.09 -0.77
C ILE A 214 18.77 -31.94 0.03
N VAL A 215 20.09 -31.77 -0.07
CA VAL A 215 20.83 -30.71 0.61
C VAL A 215 21.11 -29.61 -0.40
N ILE A 216 20.57 -28.43 -0.14
CA ILE A 216 20.81 -27.24 -0.96
C ILE A 216 21.95 -26.45 -0.35
N SER A 217 23.03 -26.29 -1.13
CA SER A 217 24.18 -25.49 -0.74
C SER A 217 23.86 -24.01 -0.67
N GLN A 218 24.76 -23.23 -0.10
CA GLN A 218 24.64 -21.78 -0.07
C GLN A 218 24.31 -21.21 -1.47
N THR A 219 23.12 -20.70 -1.62
CA THR A 219 22.53 -20.27 -2.88
C THR A 219 22.21 -18.78 -2.80
N PRO A 220 22.89 -17.94 -3.59
CA PRO A 220 22.56 -16.51 -3.66
C PRO A 220 21.15 -16.31 -4.24
N VAL A 221 20.34 -15.51 -3.57
CA VAL A 221 18.99 -15.17 -3.99
C VAL A 221 18.83 -13.65 -3.94
N THR A 222 18.29 -13.08 -4.99
CA THR A 222 17.94 -11.67 -5.04
C THR A 222 16.42 -11.55 -5.19
N ILE A 223 15.79 -10.88 -4.24
CA ILE A 223 14.33 -10.58 -4.24
C ILE A 223 14.21 -9.08 -4.44
N GLU A 224 13.86 -8.64 -5.64
CA GLU A 224 13.95 -7.24 -6.04
C GLU A 224 15.36 -6.66 -5.78
N LYS A 225 15.51 -5.81 -4.77
CA LYS A 225 16.79 -5.23 -4.33
C LYS A 225 17.40 -5.93 -3.10
N ILE A 226 16.69 -6.90 -2.51
CA ILE A 226 17.11 -7.64 -1.32
C ILE A 226 18.07 -8.74 -1.74
N LYS A 227 19.23 -8.80 -1.10
CA LYS A 227 20.24 -9.84 -1.34
C LYS A 227 20.33 -10.77 -0.15
N THR A 228 20.06 -12.04 -0.36
CA THR A 228 20.13 -13.06 0.68
C THR A 228 20.78 -14.33 0.13
N THR A 229 21.29 -15.15 1.01
CA THR A 229 21.80 -16.48 0.68
C THR A 229 20.93 -17.50 1.39
N VAL A 230 20.44 -18.47 0.66
CA VAL A 230 19.59 -19.56 1.15
C VAL A 230 20.37 -20.86 1.16
N SER A 231 20.30 -21.61 2.24
CA SER A 231 20.79 -22.98 2.33
C SER A 231 19.81 -23.83 3.13
N GLY A 232 19.81 -25.14 2.93
CA GLY A 232 18.90 -25.98 3.70
C GLY A 232 18.76 -27.38 3.20
N LYS A 233 17.74 -28.04 3.71
CA LYS A 233 17.45 -29.44 3.43
C LYS A 233 15.96 -29.66 3.13
N ILE A 234 15.70 -30.56 2.21
CA ILE A 234 14.40 -31.17 1.94
C ILE A 234 14.53 -32.63 2.32
N THR A 235 13.69 -33.11 3.23
CA THR A 235 13.72 -34.49 3.71
C THR A 235 12.45 -35.22 3.30
N ASN A 236 12.52 -36.55 3.19
CA ASN A 236 11.39 -37.42 2.83
C ASN A 236 10.70 -37.01 1.51
N TYR A 237 11.47 -36.51 0.55
CA TYR A 237 10.93 -35.95 -0.69
C TYR A 237 10.26 -36.97 -1.61
N LEU A 238 10.41 -38.27 -1.35
CA LEU A 238 9.74 -39.38 -2.04
C LEU A 238 8.44 -39.78 -1.35
N THR A 239 8.06 -39.15 -0.25
CA THR A 239 6.84 -39.45 0.51
C THR A 239 5.81 -38.36 0.36
N GLU A 240 4.62 -38.61 0.81
CA GLU A 240 3.53 -37.61 0.83
C GLU A 240 3.85 -36.42 1.76
N LYS A 241 4.66 -36.65 2.79
CA LYS A 241 4.98 -35.66 3.81
C LYS A 241 6.46 -35.24 3.70
N ILE A 242 6.70 -34.11 3.05
CA ILE A 242 8.02 -33.57 2.79
C ILE A 242 8.42 -32.61 3.92
N GLY A 243 9.59 -32.86 4.52
CA GLY A 243 10.16 -31.95 5.51
C GLY A 243 10.99 -30.86 4.86
N LEU A 244 10.88 -29.64 5.35
CA LEU A 244 11.65 -28.49 4.91
C LEU A 244 12.44 -27.90 6.08
N ASN A 245 13.70 -27.56 5.85
CA ASN A 245 14.52 -26.83 6.84
C ASN A 245 15.50 -25.92 6.08
N PHE A 246 15.21 -24.65 6.03
CA PHE A 246 15.98 -23.62 5.33
C PHE A 246 16.45 -22.53 6.27
N VAL A 247 17.63 -22.01 5.97
CA VAL A 247 18.23 -20.85 6.65
C VAL A 247 18.59 -19.82 5.61
N THR A 248 18.30 -18.56 5.91
CA THR A 248 18.74 -17.43 5.10
C THR A 248 19.73 -16.54 5.85
N THR A 249 20.68 -15.96 5.12
CA THR A 249 21.69 -15.02 5.61
C THR A 249 21.82 -13.85 4.64
N GLY A 250 22.34 -12.72 5.09
CA GLY A 250 22.40 -11.48 4.31
C GLY A 250 21.39 -10.47 4.78
N ASP A 251 20.66 -9.82 3.88
CA ASP A 251 19.62 -8.83 4.23
C ASP A 251 18.46 -9.48 5.00
N ILE A 252 18.14 -10.74 4.69
CA ILE A 252 17.16 -11.52 5.45
C ILE A 252 17.91 -12.63 6.21
N LYS A 253 17.78 -12.61 7.53
CA LYS A 253 18.35 -13.60 8.44
C LYS A 253 17.22 -14.38 9.09
N SER A 254 16.86 -15.52 8.52
CA SER A 254 15.67 -16.26 8.97
C SER A 254 15.84 -17.76 8.83
N THR A 255 14.94 -18.48 9.44
CA THR A 255 14.74 -19.92 9.29
C THR A 255 13.32 -20.20 8.82
N LEU A 256 13.18 -21.21 7.96
CA LEU A 256 11.90 -21.79 7.57
C LEU A 256 11.98 -23.29 7.81
N ALA A 257 11.18 -23.81 8.71
CA ALA A 257 11.18 -25.23 9.07
C ALA A 257 9.77 -25.78 9.20
N GLY A 258 9.60 -27.07 8.91
CA GLY A 258 8.33 -27.78 9.07
C GLY A 258 8.05 -28.76 7.95
N ASP A 259 6.78 -29.03 7.69
CA ASP A 259 6.33 -30.05 6.75
C ASP A 259 5.33 -29.52 5.72
N VAL A 260 5.38 -30.13 4.54
CA VAL A 260 4.39 -29.98 3.46
C VAL A 260 3.79 -31.35 3.16
N ASN A 261 2.48 -31.49 3.26
CA ASN A 261 1.79 -32.71 2.86
C ASN A 261 1.22 -32.52 1.43
N ILE A 262 1.82 -33.19 0.47
CA ILE A 262 1.46 -33.05 -0.96
C ILE A 262 0.09 -33.67 -1.24
N ALA A 263 -0.21 -34.84 -0.67
CA ALA A 263 -1.48 -35.53 -0.91
C ALA A 263 -2.67 -34.76 -0.33
N LYS A 264 -2.52 -34.17 0.85
CA LYS A 264 -3.54 -33.36 1.51
C LYS A 264 -3.50 -31.88 1.11
N GLN A 265 -2.48 -31.47 0.36
CA GLN A 265 -2.22 -30.07 -0.01
C GLN A 265 -2.21 -29.12 1.21
N THR A 266 -1.53 -29.53 2.28
CA THR A 266 -1.45 -28.75 3.52
C THR A 266 -0.03 -28.40 3.90
N LEU A 267 0.11 -27.29 4.62
CA LEU A 267 1.36 -26.74 5.17
C LEU A 267 1.33 -26.82 6.70
N ASN A 268 2.49 -27.02 7.28
CA ASN A 268 2.78 -26.82 8.69
C ASN A 268 4.21 -26.30 8.84
N LEU A 269 4.41 -25.02 8.51
CA LEU A 269 5.71 -24.39 8.48
C LEU A 269 5.82 -23.34 9.57
N THR A 270 7.03 -23.15 10.06
CA THR A 270 7.39 -22.03 10.96
C THR A 270 8.48 -21.21 10.29
N TYR A 271 8.20 -19.94 10.10
CA TYR A 271 9.16 -18.93 9.67
C TYR A 271 9.58 -18.11 10.88
N ALA A 272 10.86 -17.97 11.13
CA ALA A 272 11.39 -17.19 12.25
C ALA A 272 12.58 -16.33 11.83
N THR A 273 12.60 -15.10 12.31
CA THR A 273 13.75 -14.19 12.25
C THR A 273 14.15 -13.81 13.66
N ASN A 274 15.16 -14.47 14.21
CA ASN A 274 15.63 -14.20 15.57
C ASN A 274 16.63 -13.04 15.64
N GLU A 275 17.29 -12.75 14.52
CA GLU A 275 18.13 -11.59 14.32
C GLU A 275 17.38 -10.52 13.51
N LEU A 276 17.80 -9.26 13.66
CA LEU A 276 17.23 -8.17 12.90
C LEU A 276 17.46 -8.39 11.39
N SER A 277 16.39 -8.63 10.67
CA SER A 277 16.39 -8.70 9.21
C SER A 277 16.09 -7.35 8.63
N THR A 278 16.66 -7.07 7.45
CA THR A 278 16.41 -5.82 6.72
C THR A 278 15.81 -6.13 5.38
N ILE A 279 14.72 -5.47 5.04
CA ILE A 279 14.07 -5.59 3.75
C ILE A 279 13.93 -4.21 3.09
N ILE A 280 14.21 -4.15 1.79
CA ILE A 280 13.92 -2.96 0.99
C ILE A 280 12.45 -2.97 0.64
N ILE A 281 11.75 -1.87 0.89
CA ILE A 281 10.34 -1.73 0.54
C ILE A 281 10.25 -1.42 -0.96
N PRO A 282 9.72 -2.32 -1.80
CA PRO A 282 9.78 -2.16 -3.26
C PRO A 282 9.04 -0.93 -3.78
N MET A 283 8.02 -0.48 -3.06
CA MET A 283 7.20 0.68 -3.42
C MET A 283 7.95 2.01 -3.23
N PHE A 284 9.03 2.01 -2.43
CA PHE A 284 9.79 3.21 -2.05
C PHE A 284 11.28 2.97 -2.31
N ASP A 285 11.84 3.71 -3.23
CA ASP A 285 13.14 3.38 -3.86
C ASP A 285 14.31 3.24 -2.88
N LYS A 286 14.34 4.00 -1.79
CA LYS A 286 15.43 3.99 -0.79
C LYS A 286 14.99 3.53 0.59
N SER A 287 13.74 3.11 0.72
CA SER A 287 13.18 2.78 2.03
C SER A 287 13.57 1.38 2.47
N LYS A 288 13.91 1.23 3.74
CA LYS A 288 14.28 -0.02 4.38
C LYS A 288 13.45 -0.23 5.62
N MET A 289 13.07 -1.48 5.85
CA MET A 289 12.42 -1.91 7.07
C MET A 289 13.28 -2.97 7.76
N SER A 290 13.56 -2.77 9.03
CA SER A 290 14.21 -3.78 9.87
C SER A 290 13.17 -4.43 10.76
N PHE A 291 13.22 -5.77 10.87
CA PHE A 291 12.20 -6.52 11.59
C PHE A 291 12.72 -7.82 12.18
N THR A 292 12.03 -8.32 13.21
CA THR A 292 12.09 -9.69 13.69
C THR A 292 10.71 -10.33 13.65
N GLY A 293 10.61 -11.63 13.66
CA GLY A 293 9.31 -12.27 13.61
C GLY A 293 9.32 -13.77 13.82
N ASN A 294 8.17 -14.31 14.22
CA ASN A 294 7.91 -15.74 14.30
C ASN A 294 6.49 -15.98 13.80
N ILE A 295 6.36 -16.69 12.68
CA ILE A 295 5.09 -16.90 11.96
C ILE A 295 4.93 -18.37 11.66
N LYS A 296 3.81 -18.96 12.09
CA LYS A 296 3.36 -20.28 11.64
C LYS A 296 2.52 -20.10 10.38
N ILE A 297 2.80 -20.93 9.37
CA ILE A 297 2.09 -20.99 8.09
C ILE A 297 1.48 -22.39 8.03
N ILE A 298 0.18 -22.48 8.23
CA ILE A 298 -0.52 -23.77 8.41
C ILE A 298 -1.73 -23.87 7.49
N ASP A 299 -2.28 -25.10 7.40
CA ASP A 299 -3.49 -25.40 6.66
C ASP A 299 -3.27 -25.48 5.13
N SER A 300 -4.22 -25.10 4.32
CA SER A 300 -4.20 -25.28 2.86
C SER A 300 -3.05 -24.56 2.17
N MET A 301 -2.38 -25.21 1.23
CA MET A 301 -1.34 -24.59 0.39
C MET A 301 -1.86 -23.43 -0.47
N LEU A 302 -3.12 -23.47 -0.88
CA LEU A 302 -3.74 -22.45 -1.71
C LEU A 302 -4.26 -21.25 -0.91
N ASN A 303 -4.61 -21.48 0.36
CA ASN A 303 -5.13 -20.45 1.25
C ASN A 303 -4.64 -20.66 2.68
N PRO A 304 -3.34 -20.44 2.94
CA PRO A 304 -2.76 -20.72 4.24
C PRO A 304 -3.27 -19.77 5.33
N VAL A 305 -3.29 -20.28 6.55
CA VAL A 305 -3.50 -19.50 7.76
C VAL A 305 -2.15 -19.08 8.32
N LEU A 306 -2.00 -17.80 8.55
CA LEU A 306 -0.81 -17.20 9.17
C LEU A 306 -1.09 -16.89 10.63
N LYS A 307 -0.22 -17.39 11.54
CA LYS A 307 -0.31 -17.10 12.98
C LYS A 307 1.06 -16.73 13.52
N GLY A 308 1.15 -15.59 14.18
CA GLY A 308 2.44 -15.19 14.76
C GLY A 308 2.58 -13.69 14.90
N SER A 309 3.80 -13.23 15.08
CA SER A 309 4.10 -11.81 15.27
C SER A 309 5.32 -11.37 14.48
N ILE A 310 5.29 -10.11 14.07
CA ILE A 310 6.41 -9.36 13.48
C ILE A 310 6.61 -8.12 14.33
N ASN A 311 7.83 -7.89 14.77
CA ASN A 311 8.23 -6.66 15.45
C ASN A 311 9.11 -5.83 14.51
N ILE A 312 8.77 -4.55 14.36
CA ILE A 312 9.49 -3.57 13.55
C ILE A 312 9.95 -2.45 14.50
N PRO A 313 11.22 -2.47 14.96
CA PRO A 313 11.72 -1.46 15.90
C PRO A 313 11.68 -0.05 15.33
N SER A 314 12.02 0.09 14.05
CA SER A 314 12.00 1.37 13.35
C SER A 314 11.72 1.19 11.87
N LEU A 315 10.77 1.96 11.36
CA LEU A 315 10.49 2.11 9.94
C LEU A 315 10.57 3.60 9.60
N ASN A 316 11.40 3.95 8.65
CA ASN A 316 11.47 5.29 8.08
C ASN A 316 11.32 5.19 6.57
N ILE A 317 10.36 5.93 6.02
CA ILE A 317 10.04 5.97 4.59
C ILE A 317 10.31 7.41 4.12
N PRO A 318 11.52 7.71 3.63
CA PRO A 318 11.89 9.08 3.26
C PRO A 318 11.05 9.66 2.13
N GLU A 319 10.62 8.83 1.20
CA GLU A 319 9.82 9.20 0.03
C GLU A 319 8.40 9.63 0.41
N VAL A 320 7.86 9.02 1.43
CA VAL A 320 6.63 9.43 2.10
C VAL A 320 7.05 9.82 3.49
N PRO A 321 6.87 11.05 3.95
CA PRO A 321 7.41 11.52 5.23
C PRO A 321 6.71 10.83 6.41
N VAL A 322 6.86 9.50 6.46
CA VAL A 322 6.31 8.63 7.49
C VAL A 322 7.44 7.93 8.22
N SER A 323 7.45 8.05 9.53
CA SER A 323 8.28 7.23 10.40
C SER A 323 7.44 6.56 11.48
N MET A 324 7.79 5.32 11.80
CA MET A 324 7.15 4.54 12.87
C MET A 324 8.22 3.94 13.77
N THR A 325 7.93 3.86 15.05
CA THR A 325 8.80 3.19 16.03
C THR A 325 8.02 2.16 16.82
N ASN A 326 8.68 1.05 17.12
CA ASN A 326 8.15 -0.07 17.90
C ASN A 326 6.76 -0.48 17.39
N THR A 327 6.75 -1.00 16.17
CA THR A 327 5.53 -1.52 15.53
C THR A 327 5.46 -3.03 15.75
N ASP A 328 4.40 -3.50 16.38
CA ASP A 328 4.08 -4.91 16.54
C ASP A 328 2.89 -5.27 15.65
N ILE A 329 3.06 -6.31 14.86
CA ILE A 329 2.01 -6.86 13.98
C ILE A 329 1.76 -8.29 14.43
N LYS A 330 0.52 -8.62 14.78
CA LYS A 330 0.08 -9.99 15.07
C LYS A 330 -0.79 -10.48 13.94
N LEU A 331 -0.38 -11.58 13.33
CA LEU A 331 -1.12 -12.27 12.28
C LEU A 331 -1.98 -13.35 12.91
N ASP A 332 -3.27 -13.43 12.54
CA ASP A 332 -4.18 -14.49 12.96
C ASP A 332 -5.30 -14.67 11.93
N GLY A 333 -5.01 -15.42 10.90
CA GLY A 333 -5.97 -15.76 9.86
C GLY A 333 -5.38 -15.88 8.47
N HIS A 334 -6.26 -16.03 7.49
CA HIS A 334 -5.87 -16.10 6.08
C HIS A 334 -5.33 -14.73 5.65
N ILE A 335 -4.34 -14.75 4.82
CA ILE A 335 -3.56 -13.65 4.23
C ILE A 335 -3.93 -12.24 4.74
N LEU A 336 -2.98 -11.57 5.41
CA LEU A 336 -3.09 -10.19 5.88
C LEU A 336 -4.32 -9.92 6.77
N LYS A 337 -4.60 -10.81 7.72
CA LYS A 337 -5.55 -10.57 8.79
C LYS A 337 -4.83 -10.59 10.13
N GLY A 338 -5.13 -9.62 11.00
CA GLY A 338 -4.51 -9.55 12.31
C GLY A 338 -4.81 -8.23 13.02
N ASN A 339 -3.97 -7.93 14.00
CA ASN A 339 -3.97 -6.64 14.68
C ASN A 339 -2.55 -6.10 14.78
N GLY A 340 -2.45 -4.80 14.97
CA GLY A 340 -1.16 -4.14 15.10
C GLY A 340 -1.17 -3.05 16.15
N SER A 341 0.03 -2.73 16.64
CA SER A 341 0.28 -1.57 17.48
C SER A 341 1.50 -0.81 16.98
N VAL A 342 1.46 0.51 17.09
CA VAL A 342 2.57 1.41 16.76
C VAL A 342 2.78 2.33 17.95
N GLN A 343 3.94 2.32 18.56
CA GLN A 343 4.23 3.18 19.71
C GLN A 343 4.21 4.65 19.30
N LYS A 344 4.85 4.99 18.19
CA LYS A 344 4.85 6.36 17.66
C LYS A 344 4.85 6.34 16.13
N LEU A 345 3.95 7.11 15.56
CA LEU A 345 3.86 7.41 14.14
C LEU A 345 4.02 8.91 13.94
N THR A 346 4.89 9.29 13.01
CA THR A 346 5.08 10.67 12.60
C THR A 346 4.86 10.77 11.08
N SER A 347 4.04 11.73 10.66
CA SER A 347 3.82 12.01 9.24
C SER A 347 3.59 13.51 9.05
N GLY A 348 4.55 14.20 8.43
CA GLY A 348 4.52 15.65 8.35
C GLY A 348 4.41 16.30 9.74
N GLY A 349 3.41 17.16 9.94
CA GLY A 349 3.13 17.78 11.25
C GLY A 349 2.30 16.91 12.21
N ILE A 350 1.90 15.71 11.82
CA ILE A 350 1.08 14.80 12.62
C ILE A 350 1.97 13.87 13.44
N VAL A 351 1.76 13.84 14.73
CA VAL A 351 2.36 12.88 15.65
C VAL A 351 1.25 12.14 16.35
N ALA A 352 1.24 10.81 16.19
CA ALA A 352 0.31 9.93 16.88
C ALA A 352 1.08 8.86 17.68
N GLU A 353 0.56 8.51 18.85
CA GLU A 353 1.21 7.61 19.79
C GLU A 353 0.25 6.53 20.29
N ASN A 354 0.85 5.37 20.62
CA ASN A 354 0.12 4.22 21.15
C ASN A 354 -1.08 3.82 20.26
N LEU A 355 -0.85 3.84 18.95
CA LEU A 355 -1.85 3.43 17.97
C LEU A 355 -2.03 1.91 18.05
N THR A 356 -3.28 1.47 18.01
CA THR A 356 -3.67 0.07 17.88
C THR A 356 -4.79 -0.05 16.86
N GLY A 357 -4.92 -1.20 16.20
CA GLY A 357 -5.99 -1.42 15.24
C GLY A 357 -5.98 -2.85 14.71
N ASP A 358 -7.10 -3.23 14.11
CA ASP A 358 -7.28 -4.51 13.42
C ASP A 358 -7.16 -4.29 11.93
N PHE A 359 -6.42 -5.15 11.23
CA PHE A 359 -6.30 -5.06 9.80
C PHE A 359 -6.77 -6.36 9.12
N SER A 360 -7.30 -6.21 7.90
CA SER A 360 -7.64 -7.35 7.05
C SER A 360 -7.65 -6.94 5.58
N LEU A 361 -7.25 -7.86 4.71
CA LEU A 361 -7.40 -7.74 3.27
C LEU A 361 -8.53 -8.65 2.81
N LYS A 362 -9.49 -8.12 2.06
CA LYS A 362 -10.59 -8.86 1.44
C LYS A 362 -10.74 -8.42 -0.01
N GLY A 363 -10.38 -9.29 -0.94
CA GLY A 363 -10.21 -8.89 -2.34
C GLY A 363 -9.23 -7.73 -2.43
N ASP A 364 -9.61 -6.67 -3.12
CA ASP A 364 -8.79 -5.46 -3.28
C ASP A 364 -8.95 -4.46 -2.13
N ASN A 365 -9.78 -4.74 -1.12
CA ASN A 365 -10.02 -3.80 -0.03
C ASN A 365 -9.18 -4.16 1.19
N PHE A 366 -8.29 -3.24 1.57
CA PHE A 366 -7.58 -3.25 2.83
C PHE A 366 -8.41 -2.47 3.88
N TYR A 367 -8.75 -3.14 4.96
CA TYR A 367 -9.48 -2.58 6.08
C TYR A 367 -8.54 -2.37 7.25
N LEU A 368 -8.60 -1.20 7.85
CA LEU A 368 -7.99 -0.89 9.13
C LEU A 368 -9.12 -0.44 10.07
N ASN A 369 -9.50 -1.29 11.01
CA ASN A 369 -10.66 -1.09 11.88
C ASN A 369 -10.23 -0.90 13.33
N ASN A 370 -11.14 -0.35 14.13
CA ASN A 370 -10.95 -0.19 15.58
C ASN A 370 -9.65 0.54 15.93
N VAL A 371 -9.21 1.46 15.04
CA VAL A 371 -8.02 2.27 15.30
C VAL A 371 -8.27 3.10 16.56
N LYS A 372 -7.32 3.06 17.48
CA LYS A 372 -7.33 3.85 18.71
C LYS A 372 -5.91 4.31 19.00
N GLY A 373 -5.78 5.51 19.55
CA GLY A 373 -4.48 6.04 19.95
C GLY A 373 -4.59 7.47 20.44
N ASN A 374 -3.44 8.09 20.60
CA ASN A 374 -3.32 9.46 21.06
C ASN A 374 -2.72 10.32 19.94
N ALA A 375 -3.25 11.50 19.71
CA ALA A 375 -2.65 12.50 18.84
C ALA A 375 -2.93 13.89 19.40
N PHE A 376 -2.01 14.83 19.22
CA PHE A 376 -2.20 16.22 19.62
C PHE A 376 -2.68 16.39 21.08
N ASN A 377 -2.17 15.56 22.00
CA ASN A 377 -2.53 15.50 23.44
C ASN A 377 -3.96 15.00 23.73
N GLY A 378 -4.70 14.52 22.75
CA GLY A 378 -6.02 13.93 22.91
C GLY A 378 -6.11 12.50 22.40
N LYS A 379 -7.31 11.97 22.37
CA LYS A 379 -7.60 10.62 21.88
C LYS A 379 -8.15 10.69 20.46
N VAL A 380 -7.75 9.73 19.63
CA VAL A 380 -8.29 9.57 18.27
C VAL A 380 -8.66 8.12 18.04
N GLY A 381 -9.63 7.89 17.16
CA GLY A 381 -10.01 6.54 16.76
C GLY A 381 -10.92 6.53 15.55
N GLY A 382 -11.00 5.35 14.89
CA GLY A 382 -11.84 5.22 13.72
C GLY A 382 -11.51 4.02 12.85
N ASN A 383 -11.94 4.09 11.60
CA ASN A 383 -11.79 3.05 10.60
C ASN A 383 -11.34 3.64 9.27
N ILE A 384 -10.54 2.87 8.53
CA ILE A 384 -10.09 3.21 7.18
C ILE A 384 -10.36 2.01 6.28
N VAL A 385 -10.85 2.27 5.08
CA VAL A 385 -10.95 1.29 4.00
C VAL A 385 -10.20 1.85 2.79
N TYR A 386 -9.26 1.10 2.28
CA TYR A 386 -8.48 1.48 1.10
C TYR A 386 -8.59 0.41 0.03
N ASN A 387 -9.01 0.78 -1.17
CA ASN A 387 -9.04 -0.13 -2.30
C ASN A 387 -7.73 -0.03 -3.09
N ILE A 388 -6.99 -1.13 -3.14
CA ILE A 388 -5.64 -1.21 -3.73
C ILE A 388 -5.67 -0.95 -5.25
N SER A 389 -6.73 -1.40 -5.94
CA SER A 389 -6.80 -1.33 -7.41
C SER A 389 -7.15 0.06 -7.96
N ASN A 390 -7.89 0.87 -7.19
CA ASN A 390 -8.42 2.14 -7.68
C ASN A 390 -8.23 3.31 -6.70
N ALA A 391 -7.48 3.10 -5.61
CA ALA A 391 -7.16 4.08 -4.57
C ALA A 391 -8.39 4.73 -3.89
N LYS A 392 -9.59 4.13 -4.04
CA LYS A 392 -10.77 4.62 -3.31
C LYS A 392 -10.57 4.40 -1.82
N THR A 393 -10.72 5.47 -1.06
CA THR A 393 -10.48 5.49 0.37
C THR A 393 -11.73 5.97 1.10
N GLY A 394 -12.15 5.22 2.09
CA GLY A 394 -13.17 5.62 3.06
C GLY A 394 -12.51 5.84 4.42
N VAL A 395 -12.85 6.92 5.09
CA VAL A 395 -12.31 7.29 6.40
C VAL A 395 -13.46 7.66 7.33
N GLU A 396 -13.54 6.98 8.47
CA GLU A 396 -14.42 7.34 9.57
C GLU A 396 -13.55 7.53 10.81
N PHE A 397 -13.40 8.77 11.27
CA PHE A 397 -12.51 9.08 12.38
C PHE A 397 -13.16 10.07 13.34
N SER A 398 -12.85 9.91 14.61
CA SER A 398 -13.24 10.85 15.66
C SER A 398 -12.04 11.20 16.54
N GLY A 399 -12.11 12.32 17.18
CA GLY A 399 -11.13 12.77 18.13
C GLY A 399 -11.73 13.58 19.26
N SER A 400 -11.13 13.50 20.44
CA SER A 400 -11.58 14.24 21.61
C SER A 400 -10.41 14.69 22.49
N GLY A 401 -10.54 15.87 23.07
CA GLY A 401 -9.54 16.42 23.97
C GLY A 401 -8.24 16.85 23.26
N LEU A 402 -8.28 17.05 21.95
CA LEU A 402 -7.11 17.39 21.14
C LEU A 402 -6.70 18.86 21.36
N ASN A 403 -5.42 19.13 21.30
CA ASN A 403 -4.94 20.50 21.17
C ASN A 403 -5.26 21.04 19.78
N ALA A 404 -6.16 22.03 19.69
CA ALA A 404 -6.67 22.55 18.42
C ALA A 404 -5.55 23.15 17.55
N GLU A 405 -4.61 23.88 18.12
CA GLU A 405 -3.51 24.51 17.39
C GLU A 405 -2.62 23.47 16.70
N ARG A 406 -2.22 22.44 17.46
CA ARG A 406 -1.39 21.34 16.91
C ARG A 406 -2.14 20.55 15.86
N ALA A 407 -3.43 20.28 16.08
CA ALA A 407 -4.24 19.52 15.14
C ALA A 407 -4.43 20.26 13.81
N ILE A 408 -4.73 21.56 13.87
CA ILE A 408 -4.90 22.40 12.67
C ILE A 408 -3.56 22.58 11.96
N TYR A 409 -2.48 22.83 12.69
CA TYR A 409 -1.14 22.91 12.09
C TYR A 409 -0.75 21.59 11.38
N GLY A 410 -0.99 20.45 12.03
CA GLY A 410 -0.72 19.14 11.43
C GLY A 410 -1.58 18.84 10.20
N ALA A 411 -2.81 19.31 10.16
CA ALA A 411 -3.73 19.04 9.05
C ALA A 411 -3.54 19.99 7.85
N VAL A 412 -3.29 21.29 8.11
CA VAL A 412 -3.31 22.33 7.06
C VAL A 412 -2.06 23.23 7.05
N GLY A 413 -1.09 23.01 7.93
CA GLY A 413 0.18 23.75 7.97
C GLY A 413 0.09 25.19 8.51
N ILE A 414 -1.09 25.65 8.98
CA ILE A 414 -1.29 27.02 9.46
C ILE A 414 -0.95 27.10 10.95
N LYS A 415 0.11 27.81 11.29
CA LYS A 415 0.51 28.08 12.69
C LYS A 415 -0.42 29.11 13.32
N ASN A 416 -0.66 28.97 14.62
CA ASN A 416 -1.41 29.93 15.44
C ASN A 416 -2.79 30.28 14.85
N ALA A 417 -3.45 29.36 14.14
CA ALA A 417 -4.76 29.59 13.55
C ALA A 417 -5.86 29.66 14.63
N LEU A 418 -5.89 28.65 15.49
CA LEU A 418 -6.87 28.51 16.57
C LEU A 418 -6.22 27.80 17.74
N SER A 419 -6.51 28.20 18.96
CA SER A 419 -6.18 27.45 20.17
C SER A 419 -7.44 26.89 20.82
N GLY A 420 -7.29 26.01 21.81
CA GLY A 420 -8.38 25.41 22.57
C GLY A 420 -8.37 23.89 22.56
N THR A 421 -9.44 23.30 23.09
CA THR A 421 -9.64 21.85 23.15
C THR A 421 -10.59 21.41 22.04
N LEU A 422 -10.08 20.67 21.07
CA LEU A 422 -10.79 20.21 19.88
C LEU A 422 -11.41 18.84 20.08
N GLY A 423 -12.66 18.68 19.72
CA GLY A 423 -13.29 17.42 19.39
C GLY A 423 -13.76 17.42 17.93
N PHE A 424 -13.73 16.28 17.27
CA PHE A 424 -14.25 16.15 15.91
C PHE A 424 -14.78 14.75 15.61
N ASP A 425 -15.69 14.69 14.64
CA ASP A 425 -16.19 13.49 13.98
C ASP A 425 -16.19 13.71 12.49
N THR A 426 -15.68 12.75 11.73
CA THR A 426 -15.61 12.84 10.28
C THR A 426 -15.93 11.52 9.60
N LYS A 427 -16.64 11.61 8.48
CA LYS A 427 -16.88 10.51 7.55
C LYS A 427 -16.65 11.02 6.14
N LEU A 428 -15.57 10.51 5.54
CA LEU A 428 -15.07 10.98 4.26
C LEU A 428 -14.89 9.82 3.28
N SER A 429 -15.05 10.11 2.01
CA SER A 429 -14.63 9.23 0.93
C SER A 429 -13.90 10.05 -0.14
N LEU A 430 -12.83 9.48 -0.70
CA LEU A 430 -11.96 10.14 -1.65
C LEU A 430 -11.21 9.12 -2.52
N ILE A 431 -10.54 9.57 -3.56
CA ILE A 431 -9.58 8.79 -4.34
C ILE A 431 -8.19 9.29 -3.97
N ALA A 432 -7.42 8.46 -3.26
CA ALA A 432 -6.09 8.80 -2.76
C ALA A 432 -5.00 8.58 -3.82
N ALA A 433 -5.20 9.14 -5.03
CA ALA A 433 -4.25 9.01 -6.14
C ALA A 433 -3.26 10.17 -6.19
N ASP A 434 -3.76 11.40 -6.13
CA ASP A 434 -2.96 12.63 -6.04
C ASP A 434 -3.79 13.72 -5.33
N TYR A 435 -3.12 14.81 -4.95
CA TYR A 435 -3.78 15.89 -4.21
C TYR A 435 -5.00 16.48 -4.94
N ASN A 436 -4.89 16.74 -6.23
CA ASN A 436 -6.00 17.34 -6.99
C ASN A 436 -7.15 16.36 -7.13
N GLU A 437 -6.88 15.09 -7.43
CA GLU A 437 -7.90 14.05 -7.51
C GLU A 437 -8.53 13.79 -6.13
N MET A 438 -7.70 13.77 -5.08
CA MET A 438 -8.18 13.66 -3.71
C MET A 438 -9.14 14.79 -3.35
N MET A 439 -8.76 16.06 -3.63
CA MET A 439 -9.62 17.21 -3.33
C MET A 439 -10.88 17.25 -4.20
N LYS A 440 -10.79 16.91 -5.50
CA LYS A 440 -11.95 16.83 -6.40
C LYS A 440 -12.92 15.73 -6.00
N SER A 441 -12.39 14.57 -5.61
CA SER A 441 -13.20 13.40 -5.28
C SER A 441 -13.69 13.38 -3.83
N LEU A 442 -13.15 14.27 -2.97
CA LEU A 442 -13.50 14.34 -1.56
C LEU A 442 -15.00 14.57 -1.37
N LYS A 443 -15.62 13.67 -0.64
CA LYS A 443 -17.05 13.70 -0.26
C LYS A 443 -17.18 13.31 1.19
N GLY A 444 -18.20 13.86 1.86
CA GLY A 444 -18.53 13.49 3.22
C GLY A 444 -18.74 14.70 4.12
N ASN A 445 -18.57 14.48 5.40
CA ASN A 445 -18.80 15.50 6.40
C ASN A 445 -17.73 15.52 7.49
N LEU A 446 -17.55 16.66 8.08
CA LEU A 446 -16.76 16.93 9.27
C LEU A 446 -17.62 17.74 10.23
N SER A 447 -17.77 17.28 11.46
CA SER A 447 -18.31 18.04 12.56
C SER A 447 -17.21 18.26 13.59
N PHE A 448 -17.12 19.45 14.17
CA PHE A 448 -16.10 19.71 15.18
C PHE A 448 -16.62 20.68 16.22
N ASN A 449 -16.04 20.61 17.40
CA ASN A 449 -16.20 21.59 18.45
C ASN A 449 -14.84 21.97 19.05
N ILE A 450 -14.67 23.24 19.37
CA ILE A 450 -13.50 23.74 20.08
C ILE A 450 -14.01 24.49 21.33
N LYS A 451 -13.45 24.12 22.48
CA LYS A 451 -13.83 24.76 23.76
C LYS A 451 -12.67 25.55 24.32
N ASN A 452 -13.01 26.65 25.02
CA ASN A 452 -12.05 27.53 25.74
C ASN A 452 -10.85 27.89 24.82
N GLY A 453 -11.16 28.41 23.65
CA GLY A 453 -10.20 28.70 22.63
C GLY A 453 -9.94 30.18 22.39
N SER A 454 -9.02 30.43 21.50
CA SER A 454 -8.80 31.76 20.95
C SER A 454 -8.51 31.69 19.47
N PHE A 455 -8.99 32.66 18.73
CA PHE A 455 -8.57 32.87 17.35
C PHE A 455 -7.10 33.32 17.32
N GLY A 456 -6.32 32.79 16.42
CA GLY A 456 -4.96 33.24 16.19
C GLY A 456 -4.92 34.59 15.46
N GLU A 457 -3.78 34.89 14.85
CA GLU A 457 -3.57 36.20 14.21
C GLU A 457 -4.61 36.57 13.15
N VAL A 458 -5.08 35.57 12.39
CA VAL A 458 -6.09 35.76 11.32
C VAL A 458 -7.50 36.10 11.87
N GLY A 459 -7.81 35.64 13.08
CA GLY A 459 -9.12 35.84 13.70
C GLY A 459 -9.18 36.96 14.73
N ARG A 460 -8.09 37.60 15.02
CA ARG A 460 -8.01 38.66 16.05
C ARG A 460 -8.46 40.00 15.52
N LEU A 461 -9.50 40.56 16.12
CA LEU A 461 -10.05 41.86 15.73
C LEU A 461 -9.04 43.00 15.88
N ASP A 462 -8.18 42.95 16.90
CA ASP A 462 -7.13 43.96 17.12
C ASP A 462 -6.09 43.92 15.97
N LYS A 463 -5.68 42.75 15.51
CA LYS A 463 -4.79 42.60 14.33
C LYS A 463 -5.45 43.08 13.05
N TYR A 464 -6.73 42.73 12.89
CA TYR A 464 -7.53 43.20 11.76
C TYR A 464 -7.64 44.71 11.72
N LEU A 465 -7.91 45.35 12.86
CA LEU A 465 -7.97 46.79 12.98
C LEU A 465 -6.61 47.47 12.82
N GLN A 466 -5.51 46.84 13.28
CA GLN A 466 -4.13 47.31 13.05
C GLN A 466 -3.73 47.28 11.58
N ALA A 467 -3.98 46.16 10.93
CA ALA A 467 -3.62 45.95 9.54
C ALA A 467 -4.30 46.96 8.61
N ASN A 468 -5.39 47.52 9.02
CA ASN A 468 -6.28 48.25 8.16
C ASN A 468 -6.07 49.73 8.10
N ASN A 469 -5.07 50.30 8.69
CA ASN A 469 -4.92 51.75 8.67
C ASN A 469 -6.23 52.59 8.81
N ILE A 470 -7.33 51.89 9.13
CA ILE A 470 -8.65 52.49 9.30
C ILE A 470 -8.58 53.59 10.34
N MET A 471 -7.79 53.31 11.34
CA MET A 471 -7.65 54.20 12.49
C MET A 471 -6.58 55.28 12.31
N THR A 472 -5.59 55.07 11.43
CA THR A 472 -4.53 56.07 11.21
C THR A 472 -4.98 57.23 10.35
N ASN A 473 -5.93 57.01 9.43
CA ASN A 473 -6.39 58.04 8.52
C ASN A 473 -7.63 58.82 9.03
N VAL A 474 -8.40 58.23 9.97
CA VAL A 474 -9.64 58.79 10.44
C VAL A 474 -9.53 59.46 11.81
N LEU A 475 -8.54 59.08 12.60
CA LEU A 475 -8.30 59.68 13.91
C LEU A 475 -6.89 60.26 13.98
N LEU A 476 -6.78 61.44 14.58
CA LEU A 476 -5.52 62.09 14.89
C LEU A 476 -4.50 61.14 15.49
N LYS A 477 -3.30 61.15 14.99
CA LYS A 477 -2.16 60.21 15.20
C LYS A 477 -1.86 59.77 16.65
N SER A 478 -2.40 60.43 17.66
CA SER A 478 -2.12 60.14 19.09
C SER A 478 -3.12 59.18 19.74
N THR A 479 -4.34 59.01 19.19
CA THR A 479 -5.41 58.20 19.79
C THR A 479 -5.48 56.76 19.30
N THR A 480 -4.88 56.48 18.16
CA THR A 480 -5.01 55.18 17.51
C THR A 480 -4.33 54.05 18.29
N THR A 481 -3.11 54.29 18.81
CA THR A 481 -2.35 53.33 19.56
C THR A 481 -3.06 52.94 20.89
N SER A 482 -3.65 53.90 21.56
CA SER A 482 -4.37 53.65 22.82
C SER A 482 -5.68 52.88 22.61
N ILE A 483 -6.38 53.13 21.51
CA ILE A 483 -7.58 52.36 21.15
C ILE A 483 -7.23 50.90 20.82
N ILE A 484 -6.22 50.70 19.99
CA ILE A 484 -5.76 49.35 19.62
C ILE A 484 -5.28 48.57 20.84
N ASN A 485 -4.48 49.19 21.72
CA ASN A 485 -4.05 48.58 22.97
C ASN A 485 -5.22 48.24 23.88
N SER A 486 -6.24 49.12 23.97
CA SER A 486 -7.45 48.88 24.75
C SER A 486 -8.26 47.68 24.23
N ILE A 487 -8.35 47.51 22.94
CA ILE A 487 -9.02 46.37 22.29
C ILE A 487 -8.23 45.09 22.51
N ALA A 488 -6.92 45.13 22.37
CA ALA A 488 -6.04 43.99 22.58
C ALA A 488 -6.13 43.46 24.03
N VAL A 489 -6.21 44.35 25.01
CA VAL A 489 -6.38 44.00 26.43
C VAL A 489 -7.77 43.37 26.73
N MET A 490 -8.76 43.59 25.88
CA MET A 490 -10.11 43.02 26.06
C MET A 490 -10.26 41.60 25.66
N ASP A 491 -9.18 40.92 25.28
CA ASP A 491 -9.21 39.50 24.88
C ASP A 491 -10.23 39.16 23.76
N THR A 492 -10.35 40.02 22.76
CA THR A 492 -11.32 39.89 21.66
C THR A 492 -11.16 38.60 20.86
N ALA A 493 -9.98 37.97 20.96
CA ALA A 493 -9.70 36.69 20.28
C ALA A 493 -10.29 35.47 20.99
N LYS A 494 -10.65 35.60 22.28
CA LYS A 494 -11.13 34.47 23.11
C LYS A 494 -12.57 34.11 22.79
N PHE A 495 -12.84 32.80 22.77
CA PHE A 495 -14.19 32.26 22.72
C PHE A 495 -14.33 31.08 23.69
N ASP A 496 -15.53 30.87 24.22
CA ASP A 496 -15.81 29.74 25.11
C ASP A 496 -16.13 28.48 24.31
N TYR A 497 -16.77 28.64 23.14
CA TYR A 497 -17.01 27.56 22.20
C TYR A 497 -16.98 28.03 20.74
N LEU A 498 -16.60 27.09 19.86
CA LEU A 498 -16.74 27.19 18.42
C LEU A 498 -17.21 25.81 17.90
N ASP A 499 -18.46 25.76 17.47
CA ASP A 499 -19.07 24.55 16.90
C ASP A 499 -19.23 24.72 15.40
N GLY A 500 -18.85 23.71 14.63
CA GLY A 500 -18.94 23.77 13.19
C GLY A 500 -19.23 22.43 12.54
N LYS A 501 -19.82 22.52 11.35
CA LYS A 501 -20.04 21.39 10.47
C LYS A 501 -19.72 21.79 9.03
N MET A 502 -19.01 20.92 8.31
CA MET A 502 -18.70 21.09 6.90
C MET A 502 -19.14 19.86 6.12
N THR A 503 -19.58 20.08 4.89
CA THR A 503 -19.87 19.02 3.94
C THR A 503 -18.97 19.20 2.72
N PHE A 504 -18.27 18.13 2.32
CA PHE A 504 -17.36 18.15 1.19
C PHE A 504 -18.01 17.52 -0.04
N LYS A 505 -17.90 18.18 -1.18
CA LYS A 505 -18.39 17.67 -2.46
C LYS A 505 -17.76 18.41 -3.64
N ASN A 506 -17.22 17.67 -4.59
CA ASN A 506 -16.72 18.20 -5.87
C ASN A 506 -15.71 19.36 -5.72
N GLY A 507 -14.76 19.24 -4.80
CA GLY A 507 -13.74 20.26 -4.55
C GLY A 507 -14.23 21.45 -3.70
N TRP A 508 -15.45 21.40 -3.18
CA TRP A 508 -15.99 22.42 -2.29
C TRP A 508 -16.22 21.91 -0.89
N ALA A 509 -15.97 22.77 0.10
CA ALA A 509 -16.41 22.63 1.46
C ALA A 509 -17.59 23.59 1.69
N ASP A 510 -18.78 23.04 1.87
CA ASP A 510 -19.96 23.78 2.29
C ASP A 510 -19.90 23.96 3.80
N ILE A 511 -19.79 25.18 4.26
CA ILE A 511 -19.78 25.55 5.66
C ILE A 511 -21.23 25.69 6.10
N HIS A 512 -21.73 24.67 6.82
CA HIS A 512 -23.01 24.78 7.53
C HIS A 512 -22.86 25.78 8.68
N PRO A 513 -23.95 26.25 9.29
CA PRO A 513 -23.84 27.24 10.34
C PRO A 513 -22.82 26.89 11.41
N MET A 514 -21.66 27.57 11.37
CA MET A 514 -20.68 27.52 12.44
C MET A 514 -21.03 28.60 13.45
N LYS A 515 -20.99 28.23 14.71
CA LYS A 515 -21.36 29.13 15.82
C LYS A 515 -20.20 29.23 16.79
N SER A 516 -19.81 30.45 17.09
CA SER A 516 -18.82 30.76 18.13
C SER A 516 -19.32 31.80 19.04
N SER A 517 -19.07 31.68 20.33
CA SER A 517 -19.36 32.70 21.28
C SER A 517 -18.30 32.83 22.37
N GLY A 518 -17.99 34.03 22.69
CA GLY A 518 -17.18 34.45 23.83
C GLY A 518 -17.83 35.60 24.57
N LYS A 519 -17.10 36.19 25.53
CA LYS A 519 -17.65 37.28 26.37
C LYS A 519 -17.95 38.53 25.60
N LEU A 520 -17.15 38.86 24.57
CA LEU A 520 -17.22 40.16 23.86
C LEU A 520 -17.67 40.01 22.40
N LEU A 521 -17.48 38.83 21.81
CA LEU A 521 -17.78 38.56 20.40
C LEU A 521 -18.46 37.22 20.25
N ALA A 522 -19.49 37.18 19.40
CA ALA A 522 -20.11 35.95 18.94
C ALA A 522 -20.23 35.98 17.41
N TYR A 523 -20.21 34.81 16.79
CA TYR A 523 -20.22 34.65 15.34
C TYR A 523 -21.18 33.56 14.89
N TYR A 524 -21.81 33.80 13.75
CA TYR A 524 -22.56 32.84 12.96
C TYR A 524 -22.03 32.88 11.53
N ILE A 525 -21.41 31.78 11.11
CA ILE A 525 -20.64 31.73 9.86
C ILE A 525 -21.26 30.70 8.93
N THR A 526 -21.52 31.10 7.69
CA THR A 526 -22.05 30.23 6.63
C THR A 526 -21.33 30.52 5.33
N GLY A 527 -21.34 29.55 4.40
CA GLY A 527 -20.79 29.78 3.07
C GLY A 527 -20.11 28.58 2.47
N LYS A 528 -19.20 28.85 1.54
CA LYS A 528 -18.47 27.83 0.79
C LYS A 528 -17.01 28.19 0.61
N TYR A 529 -16.16 27.17 0.63
CA TYR A 529 -14.74 27.29 0.36
C TYR A 529 -14.32 26.28 -0.70
N ASN A 530 -13.62 26.74 -1.74
CA ASN A 530 -13.09 25.85 -2.78
C ASN A 530 -11.72 25.33 -2.37
N LEU A 531 -11.60 24.01 -2.22
CA LEU A 531 -10.39 23.32 -1.76
C LEU A 531 -9.26 23.34 -2.80
N LEU A 532 -9.57 23.60 -4.07
CA LEU A 532 -8.58 23.53 -5.16
C LEU A 532 -7.90 24.86 -5.42
N ASN A 533 -8.65 25.96 -5.32
CA ASN A 533 -8.18 27.29 -5.69
C ASN A 533 -8.34 28.36 -4.61
N GLY A 534 -8.85 27.98 -3.42
CA GLY A 534 -9.00 28.89 -2.29
C GLY A 534 -10.11 29.96 -2.47
N THR A 535 -10.98 29.81 -3.47
CA THR A 535 -12.08 30.74 -3.66
C THR A 535 -13.09 30.62 -2.53
N THR A 536 -13.49 31.76 -1.94
CA THR A 536 -14.46 31.82 -0.85
C THR A 536 -15.75 32.52 -1.26
N ASN A 537 -16.83 32.10 -0.63
CA ASN A 537 -18.09 32.82 -0.55
C ASN A 537 -18.66 32.59 0.86
N VAL A 538 -18.20 33.40 1.80
CA VAL A 538 -18.50 33.23 3.23
C VAL A 538 -19.16 34.49 3.78
N VAL A 539 -20.21 34.27 4.53
CA VAL A 539 -20.94 35.34 5.28
C VAL A 539 -20.74 35.08 6.76
N VAL A 540 -20.28 36.11 7.46
CA VAL A 540 -20.17 36.16 8.92
C VAL A 540 -21.13 37.15 9.44
N LEU A 541 -22.09 36.68 10.21
CA LEU A 541 -22.90 37.53 11.09
C LEU A 541 -22.24 37.52 12.45
N GLY A 542 -22.00 38.69 13.02
CA GLY A 542 -21.34 38.82 14.31
C GLY A 542 -22.13 39.65 15.27
N ARG A 543 -21.93 39.41 16.57
CA ARG A 543 -22.45 40.16 17.68
C ARG A 543 -21.32 40.70 18.52
N MET A 544 -21.28 41.96 18.78
CA MET A 544 -20.23 42.65 19.49
C MET A 544 -20.78 43.35 20.72
N ASP A 545 -20.19 43.10 21.88
CA ASP A 545 -20.55 43.78 23.14
C ASP A 545 -20.38 45.28 23.01
N ALA A 546 -21.32 46.05 23.60
CA ALA A 546 -21.34 47.52 23.52
C ALA A 546 -20.08 48.18 24.05
N GLN A 547 -19.41 47.59 25.06
CA GLN A 547 -18.13 48.10 25.55
C GLN A 547 -17.05 48.07 24.46
N LEU A 548 -17.03 47.01 23.65
CA LEU A 548 -16.11 46.88 22.55
C LEU A 548 -16.47 47.84 21.41
N VAL A 549 -17.77 47.96 21.08
CA VAL A 549 -18.29 48.93 20.10
C VAL A 549 -17.89 50.34 20.47
N ALA A 550 -18.03 50.70 21.74
CA ALA A 550 -17.64 52.03 22.22
C ALA A 550 -16.16 52.36 22.03
N LYS A 551 -15.29 51.35 22.02
CA LYS A 551 -13.84 51.51 21.82
C LYS A 551 -13.41 51.51 20.35
N LEU A 552 -14.30 51.22 19.43
CA LEU A 552 -14.01 51.26 17.98
C LEU A 552 -13.97 52.68 17.40
N GLY A 553 -14.19 53.72 18.22
CA GLY A 553 -14.16 55.10 17.77
C GLY A 553 -15.16 55.36 16.62
N PRO A 554 -14.71 55.91 15.46
CA PRO A 554 -15.60 56.23 14.34
C PRO A 554 -16.38 55.04 13.81
N LEU A 555 -15.77 53.82 13.78
CA LEU A 555 -16.47 52.60 13.39
C LEU A 555 -17.62 52.27 14.34
N GLY A 556 -17.41 52.43 15.64
CA GLY A 556 -18.44 52.21 16.64
C GLY A 556 -19.54 53.29 16.58
N GLN A 557 -19.24 54.50 16.12
CA GLN A 557 -20.21 55.57 15.95
C GLN A 557 -21.27 55.27 14.87
N LEU A 558 -20.97 54.36 13.95
CA LEU A 558 -21.93 53.89 12.96
C LEU A 558 -22.96 52.90 13.55
N SER A 559 -22.73 52.37 14.75
CA SER A 559 -23.71 51.53 15.45
C SER A 559 -24.88 52.38 15.94
N ALA A 560 -26.07 51.75 15.98
CA ALA A 560 -27.29 52.44 16.44
C ALA A 560 -27.15 52.98 17.86
N ASN A 561 -26.68 52.18 18.80
CA ASN A 561 -26.53 52.55 20.19
C ASN A 561 -25.56 53.72 20.38
N LYS A 562 -24.45 53.74 19.65
CA LYS A 562 -23.45 54.81 19.73
C LYS A 562 -23.99 56.11 19.13
N LEU A 563 -24.63 56.02 17.96
CA LEU A 563 -25.27 57.19 17.33
C LEU A 563 -26.34 57.77 18.23
N LEU A 564 -27.17 56.94 18.87
CA LEU A 564 -28.22 57.37 19.81
C LEU A 564 -27.63 57.97 21.08
N SER A 565 -26.43 57.58 21.52
CA SER A 565 -25.76 58.16 22.69
C SER A 565 -25.38 59.65 22.53
N TYR A 566 -25.33 60.13 21.31
CA TYR A 566 -25.12 61.56 20.99
C TYR A 566 -26.41 62.36 21.06
N ILE A 567 -27.56 61.71 21.21
CA ILE A 567 -28.83 62.39 21.35
C ILE A 567 -28.98 62.85 22.82
N PRO A 568 -28.91 64.15 23.16
CA PRO A 568 -28.88 64.55 24.54
C PRO A 568 -30.26 64.30 25.23
N LYS A 569 -30.19 63.63 26.39
CA LYS A 569 -31.21 63.53 27.40
C LYS A 569 -32.62 63.11 26.95
N PHE A 570 -32.79 61.92 26.60
CA PHE A 570 -34.09 61.25 26.67
C PHE A 570 -34.11 60.42 27.95
N GLY A 571 -34.95 60.73 28.91
CA GLY A 571 -35.11 60.05 30.19
C GLY A 571 -35.53 58.59 30.04
N THR A 572 -36.33 58.06 30.98
CA THR A 572 -36.82 56.69 31.03
C THR A 572 -37.56 56.17 29.77
N ALA A 573 -37.86 57.07 28.81
CA ALA A 573 -38.38 56.72 27.48
C ALA A 573 -37.36 56.23 26.48
N THR A 574 -36.07 56.24 26.82
CA THR A 574 -34.92 55.93 25.87
C THR A 574 -35.05 54.58 25.24
N ALA A 575 -35.46 53.53 25.96
CA ALA A 575 -35.55 52.16 25.39
C ALA A 575 -36.62 52.09 24.29
N LYS A 576 -37.78 52.69 24.44
CA LYS A 576 -38.82 52.70 23.40
C LYS A 576 -38.44 53.55 22.19
N ILE A 577 -37.69 54.63 22.42
CA ILE A 577 -37.20 55.50 21.36
C ILE A 577 -36.10 54.77 20.58
N VAL A 578 -35.21 54.06 21.24
CA VAL A 578 -34.21 53.24 20.60
C VAL A 578 -34.87 52.18 19.72
N GLU A 579 -35.86 51.47 20.23
CA GLU A 579 -36.60 50.45 19.48
C GLU A 579 -37.33 51.06 18.26
N ALA A 580 -37.91 52.23 18.40
CA ALA A 580 -38.59 52.93 17.31
C ALA A 580 -37.62 53.50 16.24
N LEU A 581 -36.45 53.92 16.65
CA LEU A 581 -35.43 54.51 15.76
C LEU A 581 -34.49 53.50 15.11
N THR A 582 -34.41 52.29 15.62
CA THR A 582 -33.54 51.28 15.08
C THR A 582 -34.24 50.35 14.10
N THR A 583 -33.64 50.13 12.95
CA THR A 583 -34.17 49.23 11.94
C THR A 583 -33.13 48.17 11.59
N ASN A 584 -33.58 46.92 11.50
CA ASN A 584 -32.74 45.83 10.95
C ASN A 584 -32.94 45.77 9.43
N PRO A 585 -31.89 45.80 8.60
CA PRO A 585 -32.01 45.62 7.16
C PRO A 585 -32.82 44.37 6.83
N LYS A 586 -33.80 44.50 5.93
CA LYS A 586 -34.63 43.37 5.50
C LYS A 586 -33.78 42.20 5.02
N GLY A 587 -34.06 41.00 5.51
CA GLY A 587 -33.47 39.74 5.05
C GLY A 587 -32.32 39.19 5.90
N GLU A 588 -31.92 39.87 6.98
CA GLU A 588 -30.86 39.33 7.87
C GLU A 588 -31.47 38.71 9.12
N ASN A 589 -31.17 37.46 9.37
CA ASN A 589 -31.64 36.77 10.57
C ASN A 589 -30.60 36.87 11.71
N THR A 590 -30.67 37.98 12.46
CA THR A 590 -29.75 38.21 13.59
C THR A 590 -30.05 37.30 14.79
N SER A 591 -31.22 36.68 14.86
CA SER A 591 -31.55 35.70 15.91
C SER A 591 -30.72 34.42 15.80
N ALA A 592 -30.11 34.16 14.64
CA ALA A 592 -29.20 33.02 14.43
C ALA A 592 -27.83 33.22 15.11
N ILE A 593 -27.46 34.49 15.43
CA ILE A 593 -26.19 34.81 16.08
C ILE A 593 -26.27 34.37 17.54
N PRO A 594 -25.30 33.61 18.07
CA PRO A 594 -25.30 33.17 19.45
C PRO A 594 -25.32 34.36 20.42
N ALA A 595 -25.89 34.17 21.59
CA ALA A 595 -25.76 35.13 22.70
C ALA A 595 -24.30 35.22 23.17
N LEU A 596 -23.88 36.38 23.66
CA LEU A 596 -22.58 36.53 24.31
C LEU A 596 -22.56 35.72 25.61
N THR A 597 -21.46 35.04 25.89
CA THR A 597 -21.31 34.22 27.11
C THR A 597 -21.20 35.03 28.37
N SER A 598 -20.95 36.35 28.27
CA SER A 598 -21.07 37.32 29.36
C SER A 598 -22.51 37.52 29.84
N GLY A 599 -23.50 37.08 29.06
CA GLY A 599 -24.91 37.41 29.32
C GLY A 599 -25.29 38.87 29.01
N SER A 600 -24.39 39.65 28.41
CA SER A 600 -24.66 41.04 28.01
C SER A 600 -25.80 41.12 27.01
N THR A 601 -26.76 41.97 27.28
CA THR A 601 -27.87 42.32 26.38
C THR A 601 -27.61 43.63 25.61
N SER A 602 -26.51 44.33 25.92
CA SER A 602 -26.10 45.55 25.24
C SER A 602 -25.01 45.20 24.20
N TYR A 603 -25.42 45.11 22.95
CA TYR A 603 -24.55 44.71 21.83
C TYR A 603 -25.02 45.31 20.51
N GLU A 604 -24.14 45.27 19.52
CA GLU A 604 -24.45 45.57 18.13
C GLU A 604 -24.15 44.34 17.25
N ASP A 605 -25.06 44.07 16.33
CA ASP A 605 -24.92 43.02 15.33
C ASP A 605 -24.32 43.57 14.03
N PHE A 606 -23.43 42.81 13.41
CA PHE A 606 -22.78 43.22 12.19
C PHE A 606 -22.70 42.06 11.17
N LYS A 607 -22.43 42.40 9.91
CA LYS A 607 -22.24 41.45 8.81
C LYS A 607 -20.92 41.72 8.08
N VAL A 608 -20.18 40.63 7.84
CA VAL A 608 -18.98 40.64 6.96
C VAL A 608 -19.19 39.66 5.83
N VAL A 609 -18.90 40.08 4.62
CA VAL A 609 -18.98 39.22 3.42
C VAL A 609 -17.60 39.07 2.84
N PHE A 610 -17.15 37.81 2.73
CA PHE A 610 -15.94 37.40 2.05
C PHE A 610 -16.33 36.75 0.73
N ASN A 611 -15.80 37.26 -0.39
CA ASN A 611 -16.06 36.70 -1.73
C ASN A 611 -14.84 36.81 -2.62
N GLY A 612 -14.52 35.74 -3.36
CA GLY A 612 -13.34 35.64 -4.24
C GLY A 612 -12.19 34.87 -3.63
N GLY A 613 -11.02 34.86 -4.27
CA GLY A 613 -9.84 34.19 -3.75
C GLY A 613 -9.36 34.84 -2.44
N LEU A 614 -8.94 34.04 -1.47
CA LEU A 614 -8.34 34.54 -0.22
C LEU A 614 -7.14 35.46 -0.49
N GLU A 615 -6.50 35.30 -1.65
CA GLU A 615 -5.35 36.08 -2.12
C GLU A 615 -5.73 37.41 -2.77
N SER A 616 -7.01 37.59 -3.10
CA SER A 616 -7.41 38.83 -3.78
C SER A 616 -7.51 39.97 -2.77
N LYS A 617 -7.02 41.17 -3.17
CA LYS A 617 -7.14 42.43 -2.40
C LYS A 617 -8.57 42.76 -2.00
N SER A 618 -9.55 42.01 -2.48
CA SER A 618 -10.96 42.22 -2.31
C SER A 618 -11.68 41.02 -1.67
N ALA A 619 -10.99 40.18 -0.89
CA ALA A 619 -11.61 39.05 -0.19
C ALA A 619 -12.76 39.54 0.74
N VAL A 620 -12.55 40.64 1.45
CA VAL A 620 -13.64 41.30 2.20
C VAL A 620 -14.36 42.25 1.27
N LYS A 621 -15.59 41.93 0.90
CA LYS A 621 -16.42 42.75 0.00
C LYS A 621 -17.20 43.82 0.73
N SER A 622 -17.63 43.58 1.98
CA SER A 622 -18.37 44.53 2.72
C SER A 622 -18.33 44.25 4.23
N PHE A 623 -18.39 45.30 4.99
CA PHE A 623 -18.74 45.30 6.41
C PHE A 623 -19.91 46.24 6.61
N LYS A 624 -20.94 45.86 7.37
CA LYS A 624 -22.03 46.74 7.78
C LYS A 624 -22.57 46.36 9.13
N TRP A 625 -23.01 47.36 9.89
CA TRP A 625 -23.85 47.16 11.05
C TRP A 625 -25.23 46.72 10.58
N LEU A 626 -25.86 45.77 11.27
CA LEU A 626 -27.18 45.25 10.92
C LEU A 626 -28.31 46.07 11.53
N THR A 627 -28.03 46.77 12.61
CA THR A 627 -28.97 47.73 13.20
C THR A 627 -28.62 49.12 12.70
N THR A 628 -29.56 49.77 12.10
CA THR A 628 -29.42 51.12 11.55
C THR A 628 -30.37 52.10 12.24
N VAL A 629 -29.98 53.36 12.32
CA VAL A 629 -30.85 54.41 12.85
C VAL A 629 -31.73 54.97 11.74
N ASP A 630 -33.02 54.94 11.93
CA ASP A 630 -33.98 55.61 11.05
C ASP A 630 -34.05 57.10 11.39
N VAL A 631 -33.26 57.89 10.69
CA VAL A 631 -33.19 59.33 10.87
C VAL A 631 -34.54 60.03 10.57
N SER A 632 -35.40 59.38 9.79
CA SER A 632 -36.71 59.95 9.43
C SER A 632 -37.67 59.99 10.61
N ALA A 633 -37.47 59.09 11.60
CA ALA A 633 -38.31 59.04 12.80
C ALA A 633 -37.91 60.09 13.87
N ILE A 634 -36.87 60.88 13.64
CA ILE A 634 -36.41 61.91 14.56
C ILE A 634 -37.17 63.21 14.22
N GLU A 635 -38.02 63.63 15.11
CA GLU A 635 -38.85 64.87 14.92
C GLU A 635 -38.01 66.13 14.98
N ASN A 636 -36.96 66.18 15.79
CA ASN A 636 -36.12 67.37 15.96
C ASN A 636 -35.17 67.52 14.78
N LYS A 637 -35.36 68.52 13.94
CA LYS A 637 -34.60 68.79 12.72
C LYS A 637 -33.07 68.89 12.97
N THR A 638 -32.69 69.66 14.04
CA THR A 638 -31.27 69.88 14.36
C THR A 638 -30.57 68.58 14.77
N LEU A 639 -31.23 67.73 15.54
CA LEU A 639 -30.74 66.42 15.94
C LEU A 639 -30.63 65.46 14.75
N LYS A 640 -31.65 65.49 13.88
CA LYS A 640 -31.72 64.74 12.66
C LYS A 640 -30.58 65.11 11.73
N ASP A 641 -30.29 66.37 11.54
CA ASP A 641 -29.19 66.83 10.70
C ASP A 641 -27.85 66.52 11.32
N SER A 642 -27.65 66.66 12.62
CA SER A 642 -26.41 66.28 13.32
C SER A 642 -26.10 64.78 13.23
N VAL A 643 -27.12 63.93 13.43
CA VAL A 643 -26.94 62.45 13.25
C VAL A 643 -26.65 62.10 11.81
N LYS A 644 -27.25 62.79 10.85
CA LYS A 644 -27.02 62.60 9.43
C LYS A 644 -25.63 63.04 9.02
N ASP A 645 -25.13 64.16 9.55
CA ASP A 645 -23.78 64.68 9.29
C ASP A 645 -22.69 63.75 9.88
N ILE A 646 -22.87 63.27 11.12
CA ILE A 646 -21.98 62.29 11.75
C ILE A 646 -21.96 61.03 10.91
N LYS A 647 -23.11 60.49 10.51
CA LYS A 647 -23.19 59.28 9.69
C LYS A 647 -22.58 59.46 8.33
N SER A 648 -22.76 60.61 7.65
CA SER A 648 -22.18 60.87 6.33
C SER A 648 -20.67 61.08 6.37
N SER A 649 -20.16 61.77 7.36
CA SER A 649 -18.74 62.03 7.58
C SER A 649 -17.98 60.72 7.87
N VAL A 650 -18.47 59.99 8.87
CA VAL A 650 -17.83 58.72 9.27
C VAL A 650 -18.00 57.64 8.20
N GLY A 651 -19.12 57.63 7.47
CA GLY A 651 -19.37 56.67 6.39
C GLY A 651 -18.43 56.81 5.20
N LYS A 652 -18.07 58.04 4.81
CA LYS A 652 -17.07 58.29 3.75
C LYS A 652 -15.67 57.83 4.15
N ASP A 653 -15.29 58.11 5.38
CA ASP A 653 -13.96 57.69 5.89
C ASP A 653 -13.87 56.18 6.06
N VAL A 654 -14.92 55.54 6.50
CA VAL A 654 -14.97 54.08 6.62
C VAL A 654 -14.89 53.38 5.25
N THR A 655 -15.59 53.92 4.23
CA THR A 655 -15.54 53.32 2.88
C THR A 655 -14.13 53.41 2.28
N ASN A 656 -13.45 54.53 2.42
CA ASN A 656 -12.09 54.71 1.96
C ASN A 656 -11.11 53.81 2.71
N THR A 657 -11.39 53.55 3.97
CA THR A 657 -10.52 52.79 4.85
C THR A 657 -10.76 51.30 4.73
N VAL A 658 -11.98 50.81 4.50
CA VAL A 658 -12.24 49.41 4.12
C VAL A 658 -11.46 49.03 2.86
N ASN A 659 -11.33 49.93 1.89
CA ASN A 659 -10.55 49.71 0.70
C ASN A 659 -9.02 49.61 0.97
N SER A 660 -8.48 50.33 1.96
CA SER A 660 -7.07 50.22 2.38
C SER A 660 -6.77 48.99 3.24
N THR A 661 -7.80 48.53 3.98
CA THR A 661 -7.81 47.34 4.85
C THR A 661 -7.49 46.07 4.09
N VAL A 662 -7.98 45.96 2.89
CA VAL A 662 -7.79 44.84 2.00
C VAL A 662 -6.29 44.58 1.68
N ASN A 663 -5.45 45.60 1.74
CA ASN A 663 -4.02 45.46 1.41
C ASN A 663 -3.20 44.83 2.54
N SER A 664 -3.59 44.99 3.79
CA SER A 664 -2.80 44.49 4.93
C SER A 664 -3.21 43.08 5.40
N VAL A 665 -4.47 42.66 5.13
CA VAL A 665 -4.86 41.24 5.24
C VAL A 665 -4.07 40.39 4.23
N LYS A 666 -3.60 41.01 3.15
CA LYS A 666 -2.81 40.34 2.13
C LYS A 666 -1.47 39.78 2.67
N ASP A 667 -0.80 40.50 3.57
CA ASP A 667 0.51 40.04 4.08
C ASP A 667 0.35 38.86 5.06
N VAL A 668 -0.72 38.87 5.89
CA VAL A 668 -1.04 37.73 6.77
C VAL A 668 -1.51 36.53 5.97
N VAL A 669 -2.29 36.76 4.91
CA VAL A 669 -2.75 35.71 3.99
C VAL A 669 -1.61 35.20 3.13
N THR A 670 -0.65 36.06 2.73
CA THR A 670 0.52 35.65 1.97
C THR A 670 1.42 34.72 2.79
N THR A 671 1.65 35.00 4.06
CA THR A 671 2.41 34.13 4.96
C THR A 671 1.71 32.78 5.19
N SER A 672 0.39 32.81 5.37
CA SER A 672 -0.43 31.59 5.47
C SER A 672 -0.45 30.80 4.17
N LYS A 673 -0.38 31.49 3.02
CA LYS A 673 -0.30 30.90 1.70
C LYS A 673 1.06 30.29 1.41
N GLU A 674 2.14 30.95 1.78
CA GLU A 674 3.49 30.40 1.65
C GLU A 674 3.63 29.14 2.48
N GLN A 675 3.10 29.10 3.69
CA GLN A 675 3.04 27.91 4.52
C GLN A 675 2.12 26.83 3.93
N TRP A 676 0.97 27.21 3.36
CA TRP A 676 0.08 26.29 2.66
C TRP A 676 0.70 25.77 1.37
N ASN A 677 1.40 26.63 0.61
CA ASN A 677 2.08 26.21 -0.61
C ASN A 677 3.29 25.32 -0.30
N ALA A 678 4.05 25.59 0.76
CA ALA A 678 5.10 24.70 1.23
C ALA A 678 4.54 23.33 1.63
N THR A 679 3.42 23.29 2.37
CA THR A 679 2.71 22.04 2.70
C THR A 679 2.17 21.36 1.45
N LYS A 680 1.71 22.11 0.46
CA LYS A 680 1.25 21.61 -0.84
C LYS A 680 2.41 21.12 -1.71
N GLU A 681 3.57 21.75 -1.65
CA GLU A 681 4.79 21.33 -2.33
C GLU A 681 5.37 20.06 -1.69
N ASP A 682 5.40 19.97 -0.37
CA ASP A 682 5.77 18.76 0.37
C ASP A 682 4.78 17.62 0.10
N TRP A 683 3.47 17.94 0.03
CA TRP A 683 2.44 16.98 -0.35
C TRP A 683 2.52 16.60 -1.84
N ASN A 684 2.86 17.55 -2.73
CA ASN A 684 3.04 17.27 -4.16
C ASN A 684 4.31 16.45 -4.42
N ALA A 685 5.38 16.66 -3.68
CA ALA A 685 6.57 15.79 -3.71
C ALA A 685 6.22 14.37 -3.23
N THR A 686 5.45 14.25 -2.17
CA THR A 686 4.86 13.00 -1.69
C THR A 686 3.92 12.38 -2.74
N LYS A 687 3.15 13.20 -3.45
CA LYS A 687 2.22 12.85 -4.53
C LYS A 687 2.91 12.21 -5.74
N ASP A 688 3.98 12.81 -6.24
CA ASP A 688 4.66 12.28 -7.42
C ASP A 688 5.28 10.91 -7.11
N GLN A 689 5.64 10.69 -5.86
CA GLN A 689 6.12 9.41 -5.36
C GLN A 689 4.97 8.38 -5.18
N PHE A 690 3.81 8.79 -4.64
CA PHE A 690 2.61 7.95 -4.59
C PHE A 690 2.09 7.62 -5.99
N LYS A 691 2.17 8.56 -6.93
CA LYS A 691 1.77 8.35 -8.33
C LYS A 691 2.70 7.33 -9.01
N ASN A 692 4.00 7.46 -8.82
CA ASN A 692 4.97 6.52 -9.37
C ASN A 692 4.82 5.14 -8.71
N SER A 693 4.60 5.08 -7.41
CA SER A 693 4.32 3.84 -6.68
C SER A 693 2.97 3.22 -7.06
N ALA A 694 1.93 4.04 -7.24
CA ALA A 694 0.61 3.58 -7.70
C ALA A 694 0.64 3.15 -9.19
N GLU A 695 1.46 3.81 -10.03
CA GLU A 695 1.71 3.36 -11.40
C GLU A 695 2.57 2.10 -11.46
N GLU A 696 3.53 1.93 -10.58
CA GLU A 696 4.27 0.69 -10.43
C GLU A 696 3.37 -0.45 -9.96
N ILE A 697 2.52 -0.21 -8.96
CA ILE A 697 1.49 -1.16 -8.52
C ILE A 697 0.50 -1.44 -9.65
N LYS A 698 0.03 -0.42 -10.34
CA LYS A 698 -0.88 -0.55 -11.49
C LYS A 698 -0.22 -1.26 -12.68
N ASN A 699 1.07 -1.05 -12.88
CA ASN A 699 1.84 -1.75 -13.91
C ASN A 699 2.17 -3.19 -13.51
N LEU A 700 2.36 -3.47 -12.22
CA LEU A 700 2.42 -4.82 -11.68
C LEU A 700 1.11 -5.59 -11.92
N PHE A 701 -0.04 -4.90 -11.86
CA PHE A 701 -1.35 -5.49 -12.10
C PHE A 701 -1.85 -5.36 -13.56
N LYS A 702 -1.37 -4.37 -14.37
CA LYS A 702 -1.79 -4.14 -15.76
C LYS A 702 -0.93 -4.83 -16.83
N LYS A 703 0.23 -5.40 -16.52
CA LYS A 703 1.03 -6.15 -17.50
C LYS A 703 0.42 -7.52 -17.81
N LYS A 704 -0.84 -7.48 -18.23
CA LYS A 704 -1.57 -8.56 -18.85
C LYS A 704 -2.19 -8.01 -20.13
N GLU A 705 -1.34 -7.78 -21.12
CA GLU A 705 -1.71 -7.87 -22.56
C GLU A 705 -0.57 -7.35 -23.43
N THR A 706 -0.06 -8.32 -24.20
CA THR A 706 0.59 -8.22 -25.52
C THR A 706 1.72 -7.22 -25.75
N THR A 707 2.92 -7.74 -26.03
CA THR A 707 3.62 -7.46 -27.30
C THR A 707 4.70 -8.51 -27.58
N PRO A 708 4.97 -8.82 -28.87
CA PRO A 708 5.89 -9.89 -29.29
C PRO A 708 7.34 -9.48 -29.10
N VAL A 709 8.13 -10.45 -28.72
CA VAL A 709 9.60 -10.31 -28.58
C VAL A 709 10.21 -10.32 -29.98
N GLU A 710 10.73 -9.22 -30.42
CA GLU A 710 11.65 -9.14 -31.54
C GLU A 710 13.08 -9.39 -31.05
N SER A 711 13.71 -10.41 -31.62
CA SER A 711 15.04 -10.88 -31.35
C SER A 711 16.08 -9.94 -31.95
N THR A 712 16.95 -9.34 -31.13
CA THR A 712 18.24 -8.87 -31.64
C THR A 712 19.35 -9.26 -30.65
N ALA A 713 20.30 -9.99 -31.18
CA ALA A 713 21.53 -10.44 -30.52
C ALA A 713 22.48 -9.27 -30.23
N PRO A 714 23.30 -9.32 -29.18
CA PRO A 714 24.32 -8.31 -28.95
C PRO A 714 25.66 -8.68 -29.62
N ALA A 715 26.23 -7.67 -30.28
CA ALA A 715 27.60 -7.66 -30.73
C ALA A 715 28.58 -7.37 -29.59
N ALA A 716 29.67 -8.08 -29.57
CA ALA A 716 30.79 -7.89 -28.66
C ALA A 716 31.68 -6.69 -29.03
N SER A 717 32.24 -6.01 -28.02
CA SER A 717 33.48 -5.21 -28.11
C SER A 717 33.94 -4.89 -26.68
N THR A 718 34.91 -5.57 -26.23
CA THR A 718 36.37 -5.37 -25.97
C THR A 718 36.83 -4.00 -25.42
N ALA A 719 37.68 -4.18 -24.42
CA ALA A 719 38.89 -3.45 -24.01
C ALA A 719 38.65 -2.33 -22.96
N VAL A 720 39.36 -2.33 -21.92
CA VAL A 720 40.71 -2.32 -21.43
C VAL A 720 40.94 -1.18 -20.42
N GLU A 721 41.42 -1.55 -19.27
CA GLU A 721 42.54 -1.06 -18.44
C GLU A 721 42.55 0.31 -17.71
N ASN A 722 43.05 0.17 -16.48
CA ASN A 722 43.92 1.06 -15.68
C ASN A 722 43.31 2.29 -14.99
N ALA A 723 43.60 2.66 -13.76
CA ALA A 723 44.72 2.45 -12.83
C ALA A 723 44.26 2.91 -11.44
N VAL A 724 44.63 2.23 -10.41
CA VAL A 724 45.54 2.54 -9.27
C VAL A 724 45.81 4.02 -8.94
N THR A 725 45.52 4.42 -7.72
CA THR A 725 46.36 4.97 -6.66
C THR A 725 45.51 5.62 -5.58
N GLU A 726 45.61 5.10 -4.35
CA GLU A 726 46.25 5.62 -3.15
C GLU A 726 45.85 7.03 -2.68
N SER A 727 45.40 7.13 -1.46
CA SER A 727 46.07 7.77 -0.33
C SER A 727 45.00 8.13 0.73
N SER A 728 44.96 7.48 1.84
CA SER A 728 45.45 7.79 3.19
C SER A 728 44.89 9.03 3.88
N ALA A 729 44.38 8.77 5.06
CA ALA A 729 44.60 9.34 6.37
C ALA A 729 43.76 10.52 6.86
N ALA A 730 43.26 10.30 8.05
CA ALA A 730 43.14 11.14 9.25
C ALA A 730 42.02 12.23 9.22
N GLU A 731 41.07 12.20 10.09
CA GLU A 731 40.92 12.29 11.53
C GLU A 731 39.53 11.78 11.97
#